data_5e04c6fb61bab83a9b96639f487dcc03
#
_entry.id   5e04c6fb61bab83a9b96639f487dcc03
#
_cell.length_a   1.000
_cell.length_b   1.000
_cell.length_c   1.000
_cell.angle_alpha   90.00
_cell.angle_beta   90.00
_cell.angle_gamma   90.00
#
_symmetry.space_group_name_H-M   'P 1'
#
loop_
_entity.id
_entity.type
_entity.pdbx_description
1 polymer ?
#
loop_
_entity_poly.entity_id
_entity_poly.type
_entity_poly.pdbx_seq_one_letter_code
_entity_poly.pdbx_strand_id
1 'polypeptide(L)'
;MSHQIKTFYVIHHSHTDIGYTDLQERVLENQANYIHTVLKLMESPENQEFRWNCETLFCVEEFFKNASQEEKEQFCRLAAMGKLGMSANYLNFTDLLDTEIYKERLAQWQAYFRAHGFTMNTAMFADINGISMGCRDAMIDNGVEFLYTNIHCHHGMYPLRQNQNAYFWENAQGKRLLVWNGEHYNLGNALGVRPNVASNYMCQNYLGKDGMLHDPVEELHDNLDRYLTSCETQGYPYDFNITSVSGVFSDNAPPEPEILRVIQEYNRRYGQETQLKMVSLQELYAEIRDKLADAPVYHGDLTDWWANGVGSTPYAVKHYREAQHRYQLCSRLDSKAFEKYPQLARTAQDNLMLYAEHTWGHSSTITNPYDTMVLNLDMRKNSYASKAHEASSLMLGRVAAEKGDILRYYSTNGSIRVCNPSSQGGVKPVEFYIETCVLDNAEIRDAQGSPIPCQLSDHPRGRRISFTDTFAPHEEKSYTYRQLPKKVEGLNTRQCYVGAERIRDIVNNYDPETYTLPYGFENDFFRLSYRPHVGVTSFVDKRTGREMLGDGEAPFFTPMYQRTAIQANDLCPVYEDRRLLGRNIRGQHAELYIGRLETVSIMDRGPVFTQLRLSYSLEGTVHADVILKFYAALPRVDFRLELGKTISSDIESVFLPLSLRFQDSSLYLRKGAEAFRPGVDQLPGACMEFYMSDQGLSYVAPQGGALIAFPDAPLVYFGSMSHHPIRLCEGKEEDNHRPVYSWIMNNNWETNFKMDLSGFCEFNYSLWLTEEQNPEAAMDELRENTFDPYVLIVE
;
A
#
# COMPACT_ATOMS: atom_id res chain seq x y z
N MET A 1 14.35 -23.17 -39.20
CA MET A 1 15.20 -22.02 -39.66
C MET A 1 16.14 -21.65 -38.54
N SER A 2 17.33 -21.14 -38.77
CA SER A 2 18.24 -20.76 -37.68
C SER A 2 17.78 -19.43 -37.09
N HIS A 3 17.35 -19.44 -35.83
CA HIS A 3 16.98 -18.24 -35.08
C HIS A 3 18.15 -17.30 -34.86
N GLN A 4 17.86 -15.98 -34.76
CA GLN A 4 18.81 -14.98 -34.30
C GLN A 4 19.13 -15.21 -32.82
N ILE A 5 18.13 -15.62 -32.03
CA ILE A 5 18.23 -15.94 -30.60
C ILE A 5 18.96 -17.27 -30.44
N LYS A 6 20.21 -17.20 -29.94
CA LYS A 6 21.10 -18.38 -29.81
C LYS A 6 21.10 -19.01 -28.44
N THR A 7 20.74 -18.25 -27.42
CA THR A 7 20.70 -18.73 -26.04
C THR A 7 19.35 -18.42 -25.39
N PHE A 8 18.74 -19.44 -24.79
CA PHE A 8 17.51 -19.29 -24.03
C PHE A 8 17.83 -19.62 -22.57
N TYR A 9 17.89 -18.57 -21.75
CA TYR A 9 18.19 -18.73 -20.32
C TYR A 9 16.97 -19.15 -19.55
N VAL A 10 17.14 -20.11 -18.64
CA VAL A 10 16.07 -20.69 -17.81
C VAL A 10 16.39 -20.45 -16.35
N ILE A 11 15.54 -19.68 -15.68
CA ILE A 11 15.60 -19.40 -14.25
C ILE A 11 14.63 -20.37 -13.56
N HIS A 12 15.17 -21.34 -12.82
CA HIS A 12 14.36 -22.27 -12.03
C HIS A 12 14.22 -21.73 -10.61
N HIS A 13 12.99 -21.52 -10.17
CA HIS A 13 12.63 -21.05 -8.83
C HIS A 13 11.28 -21.62 -8.40
N SER A 14 10.81 -21.25 -7.22
CA SER A 14 9.42 -21.42 -6.78
C SER A 14 8.83 -20.03 -6.60
N HIS A 15 7.75 -19.73 -7.33
CA HIS A 15 6.99 -18.52 -7.01
C HIS A 15 6.43 -18.64 -5.60
N THR A 16 6.63 -17.59 -4.81
CA THR A 16 6.33 -17.61 -3.38
C THR A 16 5.09 -16.78 -3.08
N ASP A 17 3.98 -17.47 -2.84
CA ASP A 17 2.78 -16.93 -2.22
C ASP A 17 2.72 -17.32 -0.75
N ILE A 18 2.59 -16.38 0.16
CA ILE A 18 2.38 -16.71 1.58
C ILE A 18 0.90 -16.98 1.82
N GLY A 19 0.46 -18.14 1.40
CA GLY A 19 -0.94 -18.57 1.32
C GLY A 19 -1.30 -19.01 -0.09
N TYR A 20 -2.44 -18.59 -0.64
CA TYR A 20 -3.03 -18.82 -1.97
C TYR A 20 -3.30 -20.27 -2.30
N THR A 21 -2.29 -21.15 -2.20
CA THR A 21 -2.35 -22.59 -2.51
C THR A 21 -2.59 -23.46 -1.28
N ASP A 22 -2.17 -23.01 -0.10
CA ASP A 22 -2.28 -23.71 1.18
C ASP A 22 -2.21 -22.73 2.36
N LEU A 23 -2.28 -23.20 3.60
CA LEU A 23 -2.09 -22.43 4.81
C LEU A 23 -0.72 -21.73 4.83
N GLN A 24 -0.66 -20.49 5.29
CA GLN A 24 0.57 -19.70 5.30
C GLN A 24 1.74 -20.44 5.93
N GLU A 25 1.55 -21.05 7.10
CA GLU A 25 2.61 -21.80 7.80
C GLU A 25 3.09 -23.02 7.03
N ARG A 26 2.19 -23.71 6.32
CA ARG A 26 2.59 -24.87 5.50
C ARG A 26 3.37 -24.44 4.28
N VAL A 27 3.00 -23.33 3.67
CA VAL A 27 3.78 -22.74 2.58
C VAL A 27 5.18 -22.38 3.06
N LEU A 28 5.32 -21.73 4.21
CA LEU A 28 6.63 -21.36 4.78
C LEU A 28 7.50 -22.59 5.06
N GLU A 29 6.92 -23.61 5.67
CA GLU A 29 7.61 -24.88 5.90
C GLU A 29 8.03 -25.56 4.60
N ASN A 30 7.15 -25.58 3.59
CA ASN A 30 7.46 -26.15 2.28
C ASN A 30 8.60 -25.38 1.60
N GLN A 31 8.58 -24.05 1.58
CA GLN A 31 9.63 -23.23 0.99
C GLN A 31 11.00 -23.45 1.67
N ALA A 32 11.01 -23.59 3.00
CA ALA A 32 12.22 -23.98 3.73
C ALA A 32 12.71 -25.39 3.34
N ASN A 33 11.79 -26.37 3.24
CA ASN A 33 12.08 -27.73 2.84
C ASN A 33 12.57 -27.83 1.39
N TYR A 34 12.13 -26.93 0.50
CA TYR A 34 12.65 -26.85 -0.88
C TYR A 34 14.13 -26.51 -0.89
N ILE A 35 14.59 -25.63 -0.02
CA ILE A 35 16.02 -25.31 0.10
C ILE A 35 16.81 -26.52 0.60
N HIS A 36 16.32 -27.27 1.62
CA HIS A 36 16.93 -28.53 2.04
C HIS A 36 17.04 -29.55 0.89
N THR A 37 15.99 -29.65 0.08
CA THR A 37 15.96 -30.54 -1.10
C THR A 37 16.98 -30.11 -2.15
N VAL A 38 17.06 -28.80 -2.44
CA VAL A 38 18.02 -28.23 -3.40
C VAL A 38 19.47 -28.49 -2.98
N LEU A 39 19.79 -28.32 -1.69
CA LEU A 39 21.14 -28.61 -1.20
C LEU A 39 21.52 -30.08 -1.46
N LYS A 40 20.62 -31.02 -1.21
CA LYS A 40 20.83 -32.46 -1.51
C LYS A 40 20.94 -32.75 -3.01
N LEU A 41 20.11 -32.14 -3.83
CA LEU A 41 20.16 -32.29 -5.29
C LEU A 41 21.50 -31.82 -5.86
N MET A 42 22.04 -30.72 -5.36
CA MET A 42 23.32 -30.17 -5.84
C MET A 42 24.55 -30.94 -5.39
N GLU A 43 24.44 -31.88 -4.45
CA GLU A 43 25.52 -32.81 -4.07
C GLU A 43 25.71 -33.91 -5.12
N SER A 44 24.66 -34.27 -5.85
CA SER A 44 24.74 -35.38 -6.82
C SER A 44 25.59 -35.00 -8.03
N PRO A 45 26.53 -35.86 -8.46
CA PRO A 45 27.35 -35.62 -9.66
C PRO A 45 26.54 -35.38 -10.95
N GLU A 46 25.36 -36.01 -11.06
CA GLU A 46 24.47 -35.86 -12.22
C GLU A 46 23.74 -34.50 -12.28
N ASN A 47 23.72 -33.75 -11.19
CA ASN A 47 23.05 -32.45 -11.07
C ASN A 47 24.04 -31.29 -10.98
N GLN A 48 25.26 -31.40 -11.50
CA GLN A 48 26.28 -30.32 -11.41
C GLN A 48 25.88 -29.05 -12.13
N GLU A 49 25.03 -29.16 -13.15
CA GLU A 49 24.49 -28.01 -13.90
C GLU A 49 23.16 -27.51 -13.35
N PHE A 50 22.62 -28.14 -12.32
CA PHE A 50 21.37 -27.70 -11.68
C PHE A 50 21.58 -26.36 -11.01
N ARG A 51 20.65 -25.45 -11.22
CA ARG A 51 20.59 -24.15 -10.57
C ARG A 51 19.23 -23.95 -9.93
N TRP A 52 19.23 -23.29 -8.82
CA TRP A 52 18.01 -22.88 -8.13
C TRP A 52 18.13 -21.43 -7.71
N ASN A 53 17.03 -20.69 -7.78
CA ASN A 53 16.98 -19.29 -7.38
C ASN A 53 16.03 -19.14 -6.19
N CYS A 54 16.55 -18.65 -5.07
CA CYS A 54 15.74 -18.23 -3.93
C CYS A 54 15.09 -16.90 -4.28
N GLU A 55 13.80 -16.95 -4.65
CA GLU A 55 13.03 -15.79 -5.10
C GLU A 55 12.90 -14.75 -4.00
N THR A 56 12.73 -15.18 -2.75
CA THR A 56 12.57 -14.29 -1.61
C THR A 56 13.54 -14.64 -0.48
N LEU A 57 14.07 -13.61 0.19
CA LEU A 57 14.92 -13.78 1.37
C LEU A 57 14.15 -14.31 2.58
N PHE A 58 12.86 -14.09 2.63
CA PHE A 58 12.02 -14.60 3.70
C PHE A 58 12.03 -16.13 3.75
N CYS A 59 11.97 -16.81 2.60
CA CYS A 59 12.09 -18.26 2.53
C CYS A 59 13.47 -18.75 2.99
N VAL A 60 14.52 -17.99 2.68
CA VAL A 60 15.87 -18.26 3.20
C VAL A 60 15.93 -18.09 4.71
N GLU A 61 15.28 -17.07 5.25
CA GLU A 61 15.19 -16.84 6.70
C GLU A 61 14.44 -17.98 7.40
N GLU A 62 13.35 -18.49 6.83
CA GLU A 62 12.63 -19.65 7.37
C GLU A 62 13.50 -20.91 7.36
N PHE A 63 14.24 -21.15 6.26
CA PHE A 63 15.22 -22.23 6.22
C PHE A 63 16.29 -22.08 7.32
N PHE A 64 16.87 -20.87 7.49
CA PHE A 64 17.91 -20.62 8.48
C PHE A 64 17.45 -20.81 9.93
N LYS A 65 16.15 -20.68 10.23
CA LYS A 65 15.63 -20.92 11.59
C LYS A 65 15.85 -22.36 12.05
N ASN A 66 15.75 -23.32 11.15
CA ASN A 66 15.77 -24.75 11.47
C ASN A 66 16.97 -25.51 10.88
N ALA A 67 17.74 -24.93 9.96
CA ALA A 67 18.89 -25.56 9.33
C ALA A 67 20.05 -25.73 10.32
N SER A 68 20.76 -26.86 10.16
CA SER A 68 22.02 -27.10 10.86
C SER A 68 23.10 -26.11 10.43
N GLN A 69 24.16 -25.99 11.24
CA GLN A 69 25.28 -25.12 10.88
C GLN A 69 25.97 -25.56 9.58
N GLU A 70 26.06 -26.87 9.36
CA GLU A 70 26.64 -27.46 8.15
C GLU A 70 25.82 -27.09 6.90
N GLU A 71 24.49 -27.17 6.97
CA GLU A 71 23.59 -26.77 5.88
C GLU A 71 23.69 -25.26 5.59
N LYS A 72 23.77 -24.40 6.60
CA LYS A 72 24.00 -22.95 6.43
C LYS A 72 25.31 -22.66 5.71
N GLU A 73 26.38 -23.32 6.10
CA GLU A 73 27.68 -23.21 5.46
C GLU A 73 27.67 -23.72 4.01
N GLN A 74 26.99 -24.86 3.76
CA GLN A 74 26.78 -25.39 2.42
C GLN A 74 26.00 -24.41 1.55
N PHE A 75 24.91 -23.87 2.07
CA PHE A 75 24.10 -22.83 1.40
C PHE A 75 24.98 -21.64 1.00
N CYS A 76 25.73 -21.06 1.94
CA CYS A 76 26.61 -19.92 1.66
C CYS A 76 27.70 -20.26 0.62
N ARG A 77 28.28 -21.45 0.67
CA ARG A 77 29.27 -21.91 -0.33
C ARG A 77 28.64 -21.99 -1.74
N LEU A 78 27.45 -22.58 -1.87
CA LEU A 78 26.76 -22.70 -3.16
C LEU A 78 26.33 -21.35 -3.71
N ALA A 79 25.90 -20.42 -2.85
CA ALA A 79 25.61 -19.05 -3.24
C ALA A 79 26.88 -18.31 -3.73
N ALA A 80 27.99 -18.42 -2.99
CA ALA A 80 29.27 -17.84 -3.39
C ALA A 80 29.84 -18.45 -4.69
N MET A 81 29.52 -19.70 -4.99
CA MET A 81 29.88 -20.37 -6.25
C MET A 81 28.93 -20.01 -7.42
N GLY A 82 27.89 -19.23 -7.20
CA GLY A 82 26.88 -18.87 -8.19
C GLY A 82 25.92 -20.01 -8.56
N LYS A 83 25.95 -21.15 -7.88
CA LYS A 83 25.04 -22.28 -8.15
C LYS A 83 23.65 -22.07 -7.57
N LEU A 84 23.58 -21.39 -6.42
CA LEU A 84 22.36 -21.00 -5.75
C LEU A 84 22.15 -19.49 -5.95
N GLY A 85 21.17 -19.13 -6.74
CA GLY A 85 20.83 -17.76 -7.04
C GLY A 85 20.13 -17.10 -5.85
N MET A 86 20.52 -15.87 -5.55
CA MET A 86 19.96 -15.07 -4.46
C MET A 86 19.29 -13.83 -4.98
N SER A 87 18.04 -13.66 -4.66
CA SER A 87 17.30 -12.45 -4.94
C SER A 87 17.35 -11.49 -3.74
N ALA A 88 17.81 -10.27 -3.95
CA ALA A 88 17.73 -9.18 -2.98
C ALA A 88 16.28 -8.63 -2.91
N ASN A 89 15.34 -9.54 -2.80
CA ASN A 89 13.93 -9.29 -2.55
C ASN A 89 13.52 -10.03 -1.27
N TYR A 90 12.95 -9.32 -0.30
CA TYR A 90 12.57 -9.97 0.96
C TYR A 90 11.28 -10.79 0.80
N LEU A 91 10.27 -10.23 0.13
CA LEU A 91 9.01 -10.85 -0.27
C LEU A 91 8.51 -10.17 -1.55
N ASN A 92 7.58 -10.79 -2.27
CA ASN A 92 6.83 -10.10 -3.31
C ASN A 92 5.78 -9.21 -2.62
N PHE A 93 5.92 -7.91 -2.74
CA PHE A 93 5.13 -6.95 -1.99
C PHE A 93 4.07 -6.27 -2.83
N THR A 94 2.91 -6.06 -2.23
CA THR A 94 2.02 -4.97 -2.61
C THR A 94 2.66 -3.65 -2.19
N ASP A 95 2.41 -2.57 -2.91
CA ASP A 95 3.03 -1.25 -2.68
C ASP A 95 2.57 -0.56 -1.36
N LEU A 96 2.00 -1.34 -0.44
CA LEU A 96 1.70 -0.95 0.94
C LEU A 96 2.95 -0.92 1.84
N LEU A 97 4.01 -1.58 1.42
CA LEU A 97 5.25 -1.78 2.16
C LEU A 97 5.83 -0.47 2.73
N ASP A 98 6.35 -0.55 3.97
CA ASP A 98 7.23 0.49 4.53
C ASP A 98 8.66 0.32 3.96
N THR A 99 9.05 1.28 3.15
CA THR A 99 10.32 1.26 2.42
C THR A 99 11.54 1.26 3.34
N GLU A 100 11.48 1.95 4.49
CA GLU A 100 12.61 1.99 5.43
C GLU A 100 12.81 0.63 6.11
N ILE A 101 11.71 -0.05 6.49
CA ILE A 101 11.78 -1.42 7.03
C ILE A 101 12.37 -2.38 5.99
N TYR A 102 11.94 -2.27 4.74
CA TYR A 102 12.46 -3.08 3.64
C TYR A 102 13.96 -2.84 3.42
N LYS A 103 14.38 -1.60 3.34
CA LYS A 103 15.79 -1.19 3.19
C LYS A 103 16.67 -1.73 4.31
N GLU A 104 16.23 -1.60 5.56
CA GLU A 104 16.93 -2.13 6.73
C GLU A 104 17.05 -3.65 6.66
N ARG A 105 15.99 -4.36 6.26
CA ARG A 105 16.01 -5.80 6.14
C ARG A 105 16.96 -6.29 5.05
N LEU A 106 17.01 -5.62 3.90
CA LEU A 106 17.99 -5.91 2.86
C LEU A 106 19.42 -5.69 3.36
N ALA A 107 19.66 -4.60 4.09
CA ALA A 107 20.98 -4.29 4.65
C ALA A 107 21.47 -5.37 5.62
N GLN A 108 20.59 -5.92 6.46
CA GLN A 108 20.93 -7.01 7.39
C GLN A 108 21.38 -8.26 6.63
N TRP A 109 20.61 -8.68 5.62
CA TRP A 109 20.97 -9.85 4.80
C TRP A 109 22.22 -9.62 3.96
N GLN A 110 22.38 -8.43 3.40
CA GLN A 110 23.58 -8.08 2.64
C GLN A 110 24.85 -8.13 3.52
N ALA A 111 24.77 -7.63 4.76
CA ALA A 111 25.87 -7.72 5.72
C ALA A 111 26.19 -9.17 6.08
N TYR A 112 25.17 -10.00 6.30
CA TYR A 112 25.34 -11.42 6.57
C TYR A 112 26.07 -12.14 5.43
N PHE A 113 25.62 -11.99 4.19
CA PHE A 113 26.24 -12.67 3.05
C PHE A 113 27.64 -12.16 2.72
N ARG A 114 27.90 -10.85 2.88
CA ARG A 114 29.26 -10.31 2.72
C ARG A 114 30.24 -10.94 3.70
N ALA A 115 29.82 -11.18 4.93
CA ALA A 115 30.65 -11.89 5.92
C ALA A 115 30.97 -13.35 5.52
N HIS A 116 30.17 -13.93 4.60
CA HIS A 116 30.35 -15.27 4.04
C HIS A 116 30.93 -15.27 2.61
N GLY A 117 31.49 -14.13 2.15
CA GLY A 117 32.18 -14.02 0.85
C GLY A 117 31.25 -13.90 -0.35
N PHE A 118 29.99 -13.52 -0.15
CA PHE A 118 28.99 -13.36 -1.22
C PHE A 118 28.34 -11.97 -1.15
N THR A 119 28.05 -11.37 -2.30
CA THR A 119 27.30 -10.11 -2.42
C THR A 119 26.04 -10.35 -3.25
N MET A 120 24.88 -10.02 -2.70
CA MET A 120 23.63 -10.04 -3.45
C MET A 120 23.55 -8.78 -4.32
N ASN A 121 23.84 -8.91 -5.59
CA ASN A 121 23.77 -7.80 -6.54
C ASN A 121 22.61 -7.92 -7.53
N THR A 122 21.76 -8.92 -7.37
CA THR A 122 20.59 -9.15 -8.21
C THR A 122 19.32 -9.30 -7.38
N ALA A 123 18.20 -8.93 -7.96
CA ALA A 123 16.86 -9.13 -7.41
C ALA A 123 15.91 -9.69 -8.47
N MET A 124 14.85 -10.38 -8.03
CA MET A 124 13.71 -10.71 -8.89
C MET A 124 12.40 -10.43 -8.16
N PHE A 125 11.43 -10.00 -8.90
CA PHE A 125 10.03 -9.89 -8.47
C PHE A 125 9.16 -10.71 -9.41
N ALA A 126 8.20 -11.43 -8.86
CA ALA A 126 7.26 -12.22 -9.63
C ALA A 126 5.83 -11.89 -9.21
N ASP A 127 4.90 -12.02 -10.14
CA ASP A 127 3.45 -11.88 -10.01
C ASP A 127 2.94 -10.43 -9.79
N ILE A 128 3.75 -9.52 -9.29
CA ILE A 128 3.38 -8.10 -9.11
C ILE A 128 3.71 -7.31 -10.38
N ASN A 129 2.91 -6.26 -10.64
CA ASN A 129 2.98 -5.49 -11.88
C ASN A 129 3.44 -4.04 -11.66
N GLY A 130 4.37 -3.87 -10.76
CA GLY A 130 4.98 -2.59 -10.42
C GLY A 130 5.60 -2.60 -9.04
N ILE A 131 6.53 -1.70 -8.84
CA ILE A 131 7.18 -1.42 -7.56
C ILE A 131 7.51 0.07 -7.47
N SER A 132 7.45 0.64 -6.28
CA SER A 132 7.71 2.06 -6.09
C SER A 132 9.18 2.46 -6.29
N MET A 133 9.41 3.72 -6.56
CA MET A 133 10.74 4.32 -6.57
C MET A 133 11.48 4.11 -5.23
N GLY A 134 10.75 4.08 -4.11
CA GLY A 134 11.33 3.77 -2.82
C GLY A 134 11.93 2.36 -2.75
N CYS A 135 11.27 1.35 -3.32
CA CYS A 135 11.83 0.00 -3.43
C CYS A 135 13.07 -0.03 -4.34
N ARG A 136 13.04 0.68 -5.48
CA ARG A 136 14.23 0.86 -6.33
C ARG A 136 15.41 1.41 -5.54
N ASP A 137 15.20 2.50 -4.81
CA ASP A 137 16.26 3.15 -4.05
C ASP A 137 16.77 2.29 -2.91
N ALA A 138 15.91 1.56 -2.23
CA ALA A 138 16.31 0.58 -1.21
C ALA A 138 17.23 -0.52 -1.79
N MET A 139 16.93 -1.02 -3.01
CA MET A 139 17.77 -1.98 -3.71
C MET A 139 19.13 -1.37 -4.10
N ILE A 140 19.15 -0.20 -4.75
CA ILE A 140 20.37 0.52 -5.15
C ILE A 140 21.27 0.80 -3.95
N ASP A 141 20.71 1.30 -2.85
CA ASP A 141 21.47 1.61 -1.64
C ASP A 141 22.08 0.36 -0.97
N ASN A 142 21.48 -0.81 -1.21
CA ASN A 142 22.00 -2.09 -0.75
C ASN A 142 22.91 -2.80 -1.76
N GLY A 143 23.26 -2.16 -2.88
CA GLY A 143 24.22 -2.65 -3.87
C GLY A 143 23.62 -3.63 -4.88
N VAL A 144 22.31 -3.60 -5.09
CA VAL A 144 21.66 -4.33 -6.19
C VAL A 144 21.92 -3.59 -7.49
N GLU A 145 22.36 -4.31 -8.51
CA GLU A 145 22.73 -3.79 -9.83
C GLU A 145 21.76 -4.25 -10.94
N PHE A 146 21.06 -5.37 -10.69
CA PHE A 146 20.18 -5.99 -11.68
C PHE A 146 18.87 -6.44 -11.04
N LEU A 147 17.75 -6.10 -11.68
CA LEU A 147 16.40 -6.52 -11.32
C LEU A 147 15.77 -7.29 -12.48
N TYR A 148 15.34 -8.51 -12.21
CA TYR A 148 14.53 -9.30 -13.11
C TYR A 148 13.05 -9.24 -12.64
N THR A 149 12.16 -8.72 -13.48
CA THR A 149 10.72 -8.68 -13.20
C THR A 149 9.97 -9.72 -14.02
N ASN A 150 9.05 -10.43 -13.39
CA ASN A 150 8.13 -11.36 -14.04
C ASN A 150 6.72 -10.77 -13.97
N ILE A 151 6.27 -10.19 -15.06
CA ILE A 151 5.01 -9.45 -15.12
C ILE A 151 3.83 -10.40 -15.31
N HIS A 152 2.82 -10.26 -14.46
CA HIS A 152 1.56 -11.00 -14.61
C HIS A 152 0.66 -10.32 -15.64
N CYS A 153 0.71 -10.80 -16.88
CA CYS A 153 0.07 -10.17 -18.04
C CYS A 153 -1.48 -10.10 -17.99
N HIS A 154 -2.13 -10.83 -17.07
CA HIS A 154 -3.58 -10.77 -16.87
C HIS A 154 -4.04 -9.58 -16.02
N HIS A 155 -3.12 -8.90 -15.34
CA HIS A 155 -3.44 -7.92 -14.30
C HIS A 155 -3.04 -6.49 -14.63
N GLY A 156 -2.35 -6.27 -15.74
CA GLY A 156 -1.94 -4.96 -16.16
C GLY A 156 -1.10 -4.98 -17.43
N MET A 157 -0.51 -3.85 -17.74
CA MET A 157 0.37 -3.73 -18.88
C MET A 157 1.83 -4.05 -18.48
N TYR A 158 2.62 -4.41 -19.48
CA TYR A 158 4.07 -4.44 -19.32
C TYR A 158 4.62 -3.02 -19.16
N PRO A 159 5.56 -2.79 -18.23
CA PRO A 159 6.36 -1.56 -18.22
C PRO A 159 6.95 -1.30 -19.61
N LEU A 160 6.99 -0.03 -20.00
CA LEU A 160 7.38 0.41 -21.33
C LEU A 160 6.53 -0.19 -22.48
N ARG A 161 5.39 -0.82 -22.15
CA ARG A 161 4.48 -1.52 -23.07
C ARG A 161 5.15 -2.62 -23.89
N GLN A 162 6.23 -3.15 -23.38
CA GLN A 162 7.03 -4.18 -24.03
C GLN A 162 7.57 -5.14 -23.00
N ASN A 163 7.40 -6.44 -23.26
CA ASN A 163 8.05 -7.51 -22.50
C ASN A 163 9.41 -7.86 -23.11
N GLN A 164 10.17 -8.67 -22.41
CA GLN A 164 11.49 -9.17 -22.83
C GLN A 164 12.42 -8.05 -23.33
N ASN A 165 12.50 -6.98 -22.56
CA ASN A 165 13.37 -5.84 -22.84
C ASN A 165 14.12 -5.36 -21.60
N ALA A 166 15.22 -4.64 -21.82
CA ALA A 166 16.01 -4.05 -20.76
C ALA A 166 15.94 -2.53 -20.74
N TYR A 167 16.06 -1.95 -19.56
CA TYR A 167 16.25 -0.52 -19.37
C TYR A 167 17.02 -0.23 -18.07
N PHE A 168 17.63 0.94 -17.99
CA PHE A 168 18.16 1.48 -16.74
C PHE A 168 17.10 2.34 -16.07
N TRP A 169 16.79 2.03 -14.83
CA TRP A 169 15.90 2.83 -13.99
C TRP A 169 16.74 3.73 -13.09
N GLU A 170 16.81 5.01 -13.44
CA GLU A 170 17.67 5.99 -12.78
C GLU A 170 16.91 6.72 -11.66
N ASN A 171 17.57 6.94 -10.52
CA ASN A 171 17.02 7.70 -9.41
C ASN A 171 17.43 9.19 -9.44
N ALA A 172 16.90 9.99 -8.51
CA ALA A 172 17.17 11.42 -8.41
C ALA A 172 18.66 11.76 -8.18
N GLN A 173 19.48 10.81 -7.69
CA GLN A 173 20.92 10.95 -7.49
C GLN A 173 21.75 10.50 -8.69
N GLY A 174 21.12 10.10 -9.80
CA GLY A 174 21.79 9.60 -11.00
C GLY A 174 22.32 8.16 -10.87
N LYS A 175 21.95 7.43 -9.82
CA LYS A 175 22.26 6.01 -9.69
C LYS A 175 21.27 5.18 -10.50
N ARG A 176 21.72 4.05 -11.04
CA ARG A 176 20.96 3.23 -11.99
C ARG A 176 20.82 1.80 -11.53
N LEU A 177 19.62 1.25 -11.70
CA LEU A 177 19.32 -0.17 -11.60
C LEU A 177 19.04 -0.69 -13.02
N LEU A 178 19.79 -1.70 -13.48
CA LEU A 178 19.47 -2.38 -14.73
C LEU A 178 18.24 -3.27 -14.49
N VAL A 179 17.19 -3.09 -15.27
CA VAL A 179 15.95 -3.87 -15.18
C VAL A 179 15.76 -4.68 -16.44
N TRP A 180 15.49 -5.97 -16.29
CA TRP A 180 14.93 -6.81 -17.33
C TRP A 180 13.43 -6.98 -17.10
N ASN A 181 12.64 -6.50 -18.02
CA ASN A 181 11.20 -6.60 -18.03
C ASN A 181 10.78 -7.90 -18.71
N GLY A 182 10.61 -8.96 -17.93
CA GLY A 182 10.34 -10.31 -18.41
C GLY A 182 8.87 -10.60 -18.69
N GLU A 183 8.64 -11.82 -19.15
CA GLU A 183 7.32 -12.43 -19.29
C GLU A 183 6.82 -12.96 -17.94
N HIS A 184 5.62 -13.50 -17.94
CA HIS A 184 5.05 -14.22 -16.82
C HIS A 184 5.99 -15.31 -16.29
N TYR A 185 6.10 -15.47 -14.97
CA TYR A 185 7.05 -16.37 -14.29
C TYR A 185 6.86 -17.86 -14.65
N ASN A 186 5.77 -18.25 -15.29
CA ASN A 186 5.55 -19.62 -15.77
C ASN A 186 5.67 -19.78 -17.30
N LEU A 187 6.27 -18.84 -18.00
CA LEU A 187 6.46 -18.96 -19.44
C LEU A 187 7.19 -20.25 -19.82
N GLY A 188 8.24 -20.62 -19.08
CA GLY A 188 8.97 -21.87 -19.31
C GLY A 188 8.10 -23.12 -19.12
N ASN A 189 7.16 -23.09 -18.16
CA ASN A 189 6.17 -24.15 -18.01
C ASN A 189 5.26 -24.22 -19.25
N ALA A 190 4.77 -23.07 -19.73
CA ALA A 190 3.90 -23.00 -20.91
C ALA A 190 4.59 -23.48 -22.20
N LEU A 191 5.91 -23.27 -22.31
CA LEU A 191 6.71 -23.75 -23.43
C LEU A 191 7.02 -25.25 -23.35
N GLY A 192 6.90 -25.87 -22.17
CA GLY A 192 7.19 -27.29 -21.97
C GLY A 192 8.59 -27.59 -21.43
N VAL A 193 9.32 -26.59 -20.93
CA VAL A 193 10.62 -26.80 -20.23
C VAL A 193 10.42 -27.70 -19.00
N ARG A 194 9.28 -27.61 -18.35
CA ARG A 194 8.80 -28.55 -17.33
C ARG A 194 7.86 -29.57 -17.98
N PRO A 195 8.26 -30.87 -18.13
CA PRO A 195 7.41 -31.86 -18.75
C PRO A 195 6.26 -32.32 -17.83
N ASN A 196 5.22 -32.87 -18.43
CA ASN A 196 4.09 -33.51 -17.74
C ASN A 196 3.32 -32.54 -16.80
N VAL A 197 3.30 -31.27 -17.11
CA VAL A 197 2.46 -30.29 -16.39
C VAL A 197 1.01 -30.45 -16.86
N ALA A 198 0.14 -30.88 -15.96
CA ALA A 198 -1.24 -31.20 -16.29
C ALA A 198 -2.06 -30.02 -16.83
N SER A 199 -1.90 -28.84 -16.30
CA SER A 199 -2.29 -27.54 -16.87
C SER A 199 -1.98 -26.41 -15.87
N ASN A 200 -1.60 -25.28 -16.35
CA ASN A 200 -2.01 -24.03 -15.79
C ASN A 200 -2.66 -23.21 -16.91
N TYR A 201 -3.18 -22.06 -16.61
CA TYR A 201 -3.91 -21.24 -17.59
C TYR A 201 -3.05 -20.80 -18.81
N MET A 202 -1.75 -21.01 -18.80
CA MET A 202 -0.83 -20.74 -19.89
C MET A 202 -0.22 -22.00 -20.52
N CYS A 203 -0.29 -23.16 -19.85
CA CYS A 203 0.24 -24.42 -20.37
C CYS A 203 -0.72 -25.06 -21.36
N GLN A 204 -0.18 -25.53 -22.47
CA GLN A 204 -0.87 -26.44 -23.36
C GLN A 204 -0.70 -27.88 -22.90
N ASN A 205 -1.75 -28.71 -23.03
CA ASN A 205 -1.70 -30.12 -22.71
C ASN A 205 -0.70 -30.85 -23.62
N TYR A 206 0.07 -31.78 -23.04
CA TYR A 206 0.92 -32.72 -23.78
C TYR A 206 0.13 -33.71 -24.61
N LEU A 207 -1.16 -33.86 -24.33
CA LEU A 207 -2.03 -34.57 -25.22
C LEU A 207 -2.26 -33.71 -26.45
N GLY A 208 -1.66 -34.06 -27.55
CA GLY A 208 -1.91 -33.38 -28.81
C GLY A 208 -3.40 -33.41 -29.17
N LYS A 209 -3.78 -32.65 -30.19
CA LYS A 209 -5.16 -32.59 -30.67
C LYS A 209 -5.75 -33.93 -31.04
N ASP A 210 -4.93 -34.93 -31.29
CA ASP A 210 -5.28 -36.33 -31.58
C ASP A 210 -5.46 -37.18 -30.34
N GLY A 211 -5.24 -36.63 -29.12
CA GLY A 211 -5.30 -37.37 -27.85
C GLY A 211 -4.11 -38.26 -27.57
N MET A 212 -3.03 -38.15 -28.32
CA MET A 212 -1.81 -38.97 -28.14
C MET A 212 -0.78 -38.20 -27.28
N LEU A 213 0.02 -38.95 -26.50
CA LEU A 213 1.20 -38.44 -25.82
C LEU A 213 2.33 -38.24 -26.82
N HIS A 214 2.83 -37.04 -26.92
CA HIS A 214 3.97 -36.69 -27.76
C HIS A 214 5.29 -36.73 -26.98
N ASP A 215 6.42 -36.74 -27.69
CA ASP A 215 7.73 -36.58 -27.06
C ASP A 215 7.84 -35.15 -26.47
N PRO A 216 8.01 -35.00 -25.14
CA PRO A 216 8.02 -33.70 -24.50
C PRO A 216 9.13 -32.78 -25.01
N VAL A 217 10.23 -33.32 -25.51
CA VAL A 217 11.35 -32.55 -26.05
C VAL A 217 11.03 -32.01 -27.45
N GLU A 218 10.30 -32.77 -28.26
CA GLU A 218 9.77 -32.32 -29.55
C GLU A 218 8.73 -31.23 -29.36
N GLU A 219 7.80 -31.42 -28.40
CA GLU A 219 6.81 -30.40 -28.08
C GLU A 219 7.46 -29.09 -27.58
N LEU A 220 8.48 -29.18 -26.71
CA LEU A 220 9.25 -28.03 -26.28
C LEU A 220 9.91 -27.35 -27.49
N HIS A 221 10.52 -28.10 -28.41
CA HIS A 221 11.13 -27.55 -29.60
C HIS A 221 10.12 -26.79 -30.46
N ASP A 222 8.97 -27.37 -30.74
CA ASP A 222 7.92 -26.76 -31.56
C ASP A 222 7.34 -25.50 -30.90
N ASN A 223 7.15 -25.51 -29.58
CA ASN A 223 6.66 -24.36 -28.82
C ASN A 223 7.69 -23.24 -28.81
N LEU A 224 8.94 -23.59 -28.57
CA LEU A 224 10.04 -22.61 -28.52
C LEU A 224 10.28 -22.01 -29.89
N ASP A 225 10.29 -22.79 -30.99
CA ASP A 225 10.44 -22.29 -32.37
C ASP A 225 9.35 -21.26 -32.69
N ARG A 226 8.09 -21.56 -32.34
CA ARG A 226 6.97 -20.62 -32.52
C ARG A 226 7.15 -19.35 -31.70
N TYR A 227 7.55 -19.47 -30.45
CA TYR A 227 7.76 -18.32 -29.55
C TYR A 227 8.90 -17.43 -30.06
N LEU A 228 10.06 -18.00 -30.37
CA LEU A 228 11.23 -17.27 -30.88
C LEU A 228 10.94 -16.62 -32.24
N THR A 229 10.24 -17.33 -33.13
CA THR A 229 9.79 -16.74 -34.42
C THR A 229 8.87 -15.53 -34.17
N SER A 230 7.98 -15.60 -33.20
CA SER A 230 7.13 -14.46 -32.82
C SER A 230 7.95 -13.28 -32.32
N CYS A 231 8.91 -13.52 -31.44
CA CYS A 231 9.82 -12.47 -30.93
C CYS A 231 10.60 -11.80 -32.08
N GLU A 232 11.21 -12.59 -32.94
CA GLU A 232 12.01 -12.08 -34.06
C GLU A 232 11.16 -11.31 -35.07
N THR A 233 9.94 -11.76 -35.33
CA THR A 233 8.98 -11.08 -36.23
C THR A 233 8.58 -9.70 -35.67
N GLN A 234 8.55 -9.56 -34.35
CA GLN A 234 8.27 -8.30 -33.67
C GLN A 234 9.52 -7.40 -33.54
N GLY A 235 10.66 -7.80 -34.08
CA GLY A 235 11.89 -7.01 -34.07
C GLY A 235 12.70 -7.12 -32.77
N TYR A 236 12.61 -8.27 -32.08
CA TYR A 236 13.40 -8.53 -30.88
C TYR A 236 14.91 -8.34 -31.12
N PRO A 237 15.62 -7.51 -30.34
CA PRO A 237 16.97 -7.05 -30.75
C PRO A 237 18.11 -7.93 -30.22
N TYR A 238 17.85 -8.86 -29.26
CA TYR A 238 18.90 -9.60 -28.57
C TYR A 238 19.16 -10.98 -29.19
N ASP A 239 20.40 -11.48 -29.04
CA ASP A 239 20.80 -12.85 -29.42
C ASP A 239 20.50 -13.89 -28.34
N PHE A 240 19.79 -13.48 -27.26
CA PHE A 240 19.35 -14.32 -26.15
C PHE A 240 17.91 -13.98 -25.76
N ASN A 241 17.26 -14.88 -25.03
CA ASN A 241 15.98 -14.61 -24.36
C ASN A 241 15.97 -15.26 -22.97
N ILE A 242 15.05 -14.86 -22.10
CA ILE A 242 15.01 -15.29 -20.70
C ILE A 242 13.62 -15.80 -20.37
N THR A 243 13.55 -16.91 -19.63
CA THR A 243 12.32 -17.43 -19.07
C THR A 243 12.50 -17.90 -17.64
N SER A 244 11.39 -17.96 -16.93
CA SER A 244 11.32 -18.59 -15.61
C SER A 244 10.53 -19.91 -15.66
N VAL A 245 10.85 -20.82 -14.76
CA VAL A 245 10.12 -22.06 -14.49
C VAL A 245 9.91 -22.15 -12.99
N SER A 246 8.66 -22.21 -12.56
CA SER A 246 8.30 -22.20 -11.13
C SER A 246 7.76 -23.54 -10.59
N GLY A 247 8.04 -24.63 -11.29
CA GLY A 247 7.73 -26.01 -10.85
C GLY A 247 6.49 -26.62 -11.50
N VAL A 248 5.83 -27.53 -10.81
CA VAL A 248 4.71 -28.35 -11.36
C VAL A 248 3.49 -27.49 -11.68
N PHE A 249 3.07 -26.70 -10.71
CA PHE A 249 2.11 -25.61 -10.86
C PHE A 249 2.89 -24.29 -10.84
N SER A 250 2.33 -23.19 -11.20
CA SER A 250 3.09 -21.95 -11.22
C SER A 250 3.52 -21.46 -9.82
N ASP A 251 2.74 -21.78 -8.76
CA ASP A 251 2.90 -21.18 -7.44
C ASP A 251 3.32 -22.23 -6.40
N ASN A 252 4.18 -21.83 -5.46
CA ASN A 252 4.63 -22.64 -4.31
C ASN A 252 5.10 -24.06 -4.67
N ALA A 253 5.68 -24.25 -5.84
CA ALA A 253 6.03 -25.57 -6.36
C ALA A 253 7.45 -26.02 -5.93
N PRO A 254 7.67 -27.32 -5.70
CA PRO A 254 8.97 -27.83 -5.29
C PRO A 254 10.02 -27.76 -6.41
N PRO A 255 11.31 -27.81 -6.06
CA PRO A 255 12.38 -27.96 -7.04
C PRO A 255 12.22 -29.26 -7.84
N GLU A 256 12.49 -29.19 -9.16
CA GLU A 256 12.27 -30.28 -10.10
C GLU A 256 13.51 -30.57 -10.93
N PRO A 257 14.24 -31.66 -10.64
CA PRO A 257 15.45 -32.00 -11.36
C PRO A 257 15.21 -32.47 -12.82
N GLU A 258 13.98 -32.86 -13.16
CA GLU A 258 13.63 -33.30 -14.52
C GLU A 258 13.78 -32.15 -15.53
N ILE A 259 13.62 -30.92 -15.09
CA ILE A 259 13.86 -29.73 -15.94
C ILE A 259 15.29 -29.73 -16.50
N LEU A 260 16.28 -30.05 -15.69
CA LEU A 260 17.67 -30.16 -16.15
C LEU A 260 17.84 -31.27 -17.21
N ARG A 261 17.19 -32.41 -17.01
CA ARG A 261 17.25 -33.51 -17.96
C ARG A 261 16.61 -33.18 -19.29
N VAL A 262 15.48 -32.48 -19.26
CA VAL A 262 14.81 -31.97 -20.48
C VAL A 262 15.70 -30.97 -21.21
N ILE A 263 16.34 -30.06 -20.51
CA ILE A 263 17.29 -29.09 -21.08
C ILE A 263 18.48 -29.83 -21.73
N GLN A 264 19.06 -30.81 -21.05
CA GLN A 264 20.20 -31.59 -21.59
C GLN A 264 19.80 -32.39 -22.83
N GLU A 265 18.64 -33.05 -22.83
CA GLU A 265 18.16 -33.81 -23.98
C GLU A 265 17.75 -32.89 -25.13
N TYR A 266 17.12 -31.73 -24.85
CA TYR A 266 16.86 -30.70 -25.86
C TYR A 266 18.16 -30.25 -26.52
N ASN A 267 19.16 -29.88 -25.75
CA ASN A 267 20.44 -29.39 -26.27
C ASN A 267 21.15 -30.47 -27.10
N ARG A 268 21.03 -31.73 -26.72
CA ARG A 268 21.59 -32.85 -27.51
C ARG A 268 20.95 -32.96 -28.89
N ARG A 269 19.62 -32.68 -29.01
CA ARG A 269 18.86 -32.79 -30.27
C ARG A 269 18.92 -31.50 -31.09
N TYR A 270 18.71 -30.37 -30.45
CA TYR A 270 18.40 -29.09 -31.07
C TYR A 270 19.31 -27.94 -30.63
N GLY A 271 20.30 -28.18 -29.79
CA GLY A 271 21.16 -27.10 -29.24
C GLY A 271 22.01 -26.36 -30.25
N GLN A 272 22.11 -26.83 -31.49
CA GLN A 272 22.75 -26.09 -32.58
C GLN A 272 21.87 -24.95 -33.13
N GLU A 273 20.58 -25.02 -32.94
CA GLU A 273 19.62 -24.00 -33.37
C GLU A 273 19.50 -22.89 -32.30
N THR A 274 19.16 -23.27 -31.09
CA THR A 274 19.09 -22.44 -29.87
C THR A 274 19.47 -23.30 -28.66
N GLN A 275 20.44 -22.85 -27.86
CA GLN A 275 20.87 -23.54 -26.65
C GLN A 275 20.05 -23.11 -25.44
N LEU A 276 19.50 -24.06 -24.70
CA LEU A 276 18.89 -23.80 -23.40
C LEU A 276 19.95 -23.88 -22.30
N LYS A 277 19.94 -22.90 -21.39
CA LYS A 277 20.90 -22.84 -20.28
C LYS A 277 20.20 -22.52 -18.97
N MET A 278 20.23 -23.46 -18.00
CA MET A 278 19.78 -23.19 -16.66
C MET A 278 20.80 -22.31 -15.93
N VAL A 279 20.37 -21.20 -15.33
CA VAL A 279 21.25 -20.20 -14.70
C VAL A 279 20.71 -19.72 -13.35
N SER A 280 21.63 -19.30 -12.49
CA SER A 280 21.28 -18.44 -11.37
C SER A 280 21.12 -17.00 -11.81
N LEU A 281 20.47 -16.16 -10.99
CA LEU A 281 20.31 -14.72 -11.27
C LEU A 281 21.68 -14.02 -11.44
N GLN A 282 22.66 -14.40 -10.62
CA GLN A 282 24.01 -13.85 -10.66
C GLN A 282 24.76 -14.28 -11.93
N GLU A 283 24.64 -15.57 -12.34
CA GLU A 283 25.21 -16.06 -13.61
C GLU A 283 24.55 -15.35 -14.79
N LEU A 284 23.21 -15.22 -14.78
CA LEU A 284 22.48 -14.50 -15.82
C LEU A 284 23.00 -13.06 -15.96
N TYR A 285 23.03 -12.32 -14.86
CA TYR A 285 23.50 -10.94 -14.89
C TYR A 285 24.93 -10.80 -15.41
N ALA A 286 25.84 -11.69 -14.99
CA ALA A 286 27.21 -11.68 -15.46
C ALA A 286 27.33 -11.91 -17.00
N GLU A 287 26.43 -12.71 -17.58
CA GLU A 287 26.43 -13.02 -19.02
C GLU A 287 25.76 -11.95 -19.89
N ILE A 288 24.75 -11.23 -19.35
CA ILE A 288 23.97 -10.30 -20.18
C ILE A 288 24.32 -8.83 -19.96
N ARG A 289 24.94 -8.43 -18.84
CA ARG A 289 25.16 -7.02 -18.47
C ARG A 289 25.89 -6.23 -19.55
N ASP A 290 26.94 -6.82 -20.15
CA ASP A 290 27.73 -6.14 -21.19
C ASP A 290 26.95 -6.02 -22.51
N LYS A 291 26.03 -6.94 -22.79
CA LYS A 291 25.12 -6.90 -23.93
C LYS A 291 24.02 -5.83 -23.79
N LEU A 292 23.79 -5.40 -22.56
CA LEU A 292 22.75 -4.42 -22.17
C LEU A 292 23.31 -3.05 -21.79
N ALA A 293 24.60 -2.80 -22.01
CA ALA A 293 25.26 -1.54 -21.63
C ALA A 293 24.62 -0.29 -22.27
N ASP A 294 24.04 -0.45 -23.45
CA ASP A 294 23.39 0.62 -24.22
C ASP A 294 21.86 0.67 -24.02
N ALA A 295 21.31 -0.03 -22.99
CA ALA A 295 19.89 0.00 -22.71
C ALA A 295 19.40 1.42 -22.39
N PRO A 296 18.16 1.77 -22.78
CA PRO A 296 17.63 3.12 -22.55
C PRO A 296 17.50 3.43 -21.06
N VAL A 297 17.59 4.73 -20.71
CA VAL A 297 17.45 5.21 -19.34
C VAL A 297 16.06 5.82 -19.16
N TYR A 298 15.36 5.40 -18.12
CA TYR A 298 14.05 5.92 -17.73
C TYR A 298 14.05 6.42 -16.29
N HIS A 299 13.20 7.41 -16.05
CA HIS A 299 12.91 7.99 -14.74
C HIS A 299 11.43 7.82 -14.42
N GLY A 300 11.07 8.05 -13.16
CA GLY A 300 9.69 8.03 -12.71
C GLY A 300 9.27 6.74 -12.02
N ASP A 301 8.05 6.75 -11.52
CA ASP A 301 7.53 5.65 -10.70
C ASP A 301 6.99 4.50 -11.57
N LEU A 302 7.16 3.28 -11.09
CA LEU A 302 6.58 2.07 -11.69
C LEU A 302 5.40 1.60 -10.84
N THR A 303 4.35 2.42 -10.80
CA THR A 303 3.15 2.16 -10.01
C THR A 303 2.47 0.85 -10.39
N ASP A 304 2.09 0.12 -9.36
CA ASP A 304 1.62 -1.25 -9.48
C ASP A 304 0.14 -1.35 -9.88
N TRP A 305 -0.15 -2.11 -10.93
CA TRP A 305 -1.50 -2.47 -11.36
C TRP A 305 -2.24 -3.39 -10.37
N TRP A 306 -1.52 -3.97 -9.44
CA TRP A 306 -2.07 -4.85 -8.40
C TRP A 306 -2.50 -4.10 -7.14
N ALA A 307 -2.06 -2.86 -6.94
CA ALA A 307 -2.21 -2.10 -5.70
C ALA A 307 -3.65 -2.00 -5.18
N ASN A 308 -4.67 -2.01 -6.06
CA ASN A 308 -6.07 -1.88 -5.66
C ASN A 308 -6.60 -3.06 -4.82
N GLY A 309 -5.92 -4.21 -4.84
CA GLY A 309 -6.31 -5.37 -4.03
C GLY A 309 -6.38 -5.10 -2.52
N VAL A 310 -5.56 -4.17 -2.01
CA VAL A 310 -5.58 -3.79 -0.58
C VAL A 310 -6.93 -3.27 -0.10
N GLY A 311 -7.73 -2.69 -1.00
CA GLY A 311 -9.08 -2.22 -0.68
C GLY A 311 -10.06 -3.31 -0.28
N SER A 312 -9.72 -4.60 -0.47
CA SER A 312 -10.55 -5.74 -0.07
C SER A 312 -10.53 -6.03 1.43
N THR A 313 -9.53 -5.50 2.16
CA THR A 313 -9.41 -5.65 3.63
C THR A 313 -9.23 -4.31 4.34
N PRO A 314 -10.15 -3.34 4.15
CA PRO A 314 -9.98 -1.95 4.59
C PRO A 314 -9.75 -1.82 6.10
N TYR A 315 -10.37 -2.69 6.91
CA TYR A 315 -10.22 -2.70 8.37
C TYR A 315 -8.78 -3.09 8.78
N ALA A 316 -8.23 -4.11 8.16
CA ALA A 316 -6.87 -4.56 8.47
C ALA A 316 -5.82 -3.58 7.91
N VAL A 317 -6.07 -2.96 6.76
CA VAL A 317 -5.24 -1.87 6.22
C VAL A 317 -5.15 -0.72 7.22
N LYS A 318 -6.27 -0.30 7.82
CA LYS A 318 -6.27 0.71 8.88
C LYS A 318 -5.36 0.31 10.05
N HIS A 319 -5.51 -0.90 10.59
CA HIS A 319 -4.66 -1.38 11.70
C HIS A 319 -3.18 -1.45 11.31
N TYR A 320 -2.90 -1.87 10.09
CA TYR A 320 -1.55 -1.88 9.53
C TYR A 320 -0.94 -0.47 9.49
N ARG A 321 -1.70 0.51 9.01
CA ARG A 321 -1.25 1.92 8.92
C ARG A 321 -1.05 2.54 10.30
N GLU A 322 -1.94 2.25 11.25
CA GLU A 322 -1.75 2.66 12.65
C GLU A 322 -0.50 2.01 13.25
N ALA A 323 -0.22 0.75 12.94
CA ALA A 323 1.00 0.07 13.40
C ALA A 323 2.26 0.72 12.86
N GLN A 324 2.31 1.07 11.56
CA GLN A 324 3.41 1.81 10.95
C GLN A 324 3.63 3.16 11.65
N HIS A 325 2.56 3.92 11.84
CA HIS A 325 2.64 5.23 12.51
C HIS A 325 3.18 5.11 13.94
N ARG A 326 2.67 4.15 14.73
CA ARG A 326 3.15 3.90 16.11
C ARG A 326 4.59 3.42 16.15
N TYR A 327 4.99 2.57 15.20
CA TYR A 327 6.37 2.12 15.06
C TYR A 327 7.32 3.32 14.82
N GLN A 328 6.98 4.19 13.89
CA GLN A 328 7.74 5.41 13.61
C GLN A 328 7.73 6.39 14.80
N LEU A 329 6.60 6.53 15.48
CA LEU A 329 6.48 7.39 16.66
C LEU A 329 7.41 6.96 17.80
N CYS A 330 7.62 5.64 17.99
CA CYS A 330 8.58 5.15 18.98
C CYS A 330 9.97 5.70 18.78
N SER A 331 10.50 5.66 17.56
CA SER A 331 11.84 6.17 17.24
C SER A 331 11.92 7.71 17.32
N ARG A 332 10.82 8.41 17.06
CA ARG A 332 10.76 9.87 17.18
C ARG A 332 10.74 10.34 18.64
N LEU A 333 10.11 9.58 19.53
CA LEU A 333 10.11 9.85 20.97
C LEU A 333 11.40 9.40 21.66
N ASP A 334 12.01 8.32 21.20
CA ASP A 334 13.29 7.79 21.68
C ASP A 334 14.07 7.14 20.52
N SER A 335 15.12 7.79 20.06
CA SER A 335 15.97 7.29 18.96
C SER A 335 16.59 5.91 19.22
N LYS A 336 16.63 5.45 20.47
CA LYS A 336 17.12 4.12 20.87
C LYS A 336 16.03 3.11 21.12
N ALA A 337 14.76 3.41 20.81
CA ALA A 337 13.63 2.55 21.09
C ALA A 337 13.82 1.13 20.52
N PHE A 338 14.29 1.00 19.29
CA PHE A 338 14.48 -0.29 18.62
C PHE A 338 15.65 -1.10 19.21
N GLU A 339 16.71 -0.43 19.68
CA GLU A 339 17.82 -1.08 20.38
C GLU A 339 17.41 -1.58 21.77
N LYS A 340 16.57 -0.81 22.47
CA LYS A 340 16.06 -1.16 23.80
C LYS A 340 15.03 -2.30 23.75
N TYR A 341 14.20 -2.35 22.71
CA TYR A 341 13.11 -3.31 22.55
C TYR A 341 13.19 -4.12 21.26
N PRO A 342 14.33 -4.80 20.98
CA PRO A 342 14.60 -5.41 19.68
C PRO A 342 13.59 -6.50 19.28
N GLN A 343 13.04 -7.23 20.25
CA GLN A 343 12.06 -8.27 19.98
C GLN A 343 10.71 -7.67 19.53
N LEU A 344 10.26 -6.58 20.18
CA LEU A 344 9.03 -5.90 19.77
C LEU A 344 9.20 -5.22 18.42
N ALA A 345 10.34 -4.57 18.20
CA ALA A 345 10.66 -3.97 16.91
C ALA A 345 10.67 -5.03 15.81
N ARG A 346 11.33 -6.17 16.02
CA ARG A 346 11.36 -7.29 15.09
C ARG A 346 9.96 -7.85 14.81
N THR A 347 9.16 -8.08 15.86
CA THR A 347 7.79 -8.59 15.70
C THR A 347 6.92 -7.61 14.90
N ALA A 348 7.05 -6.31 15.15
CA ALA A 348 6.34 -5.30 14.36
C ALA A 348 6.76 -5.34 12.89
N GLN A 349 8.07 -5.30 12.60
CA GLN A 349 8.62 -5.34 11.25
C GLN A 349 8.18 -6.59 10.48
N ASP A 350 8.33 -7.79 11.07
CA ASP A 350 7.98 -9.05 10.41
C ASP A 350 6.50 -9.11 10.02
N ASN A 351 5.61 -8.66 10.94
CA ASN A 351 4.19 -8.67 10.68
C ASN A 351 3.75 -7.54 9.72
N LEU A 352 4.42 -6.38 9.72
CA LEU A 352 4.21 -5.35 8.69
C LEU A 352 4.59 -5.88 7.31
N MET A 353 5.71 -6.58 7.19
CA MET A 353 6.13 -7.15 5.91
C MET A 353 5.22 -8.30 5.45
N LEU A 354 4.83 -9.21 6.33
CA LEU A 354 3.92 -10.31 6.00
C LEU A 354 2.52 -9.82 5.59
N TYR A 355 2.05 -8.72 6.18
CA TYR A 355 0.78 -8.14 5.73
C TYR A 355 0.90 -7.43 4.38
N ALA A 356 2.03 -6.80 4.08
CA ALA A 356 2.28 -6.13 2.80
C ALA A 356 2.65 -7.11 1.67
N GLU A 357 2.91 -8.38 1.97
CA GLU A 357 3.15 -9.42 0.96
C GLU A 357 1.91 -9.55 0.06
N HIS A 358 2.09 -9.86 -1.25
CA HIS A 358 1.06 -9.73 -2.29
C HIS A 358 -0.09 -10.76 -2.21
N THR A 359 0.05 -11.82 -1.41
CA THR A 359 -0.97 -12.86 -1.25
C THR A 359 -1.94 -12.52 -0.13
N TRP A 360 -3.22 -12.32 -0.45
CA TRP A 360 -4.24 -11.87 0.52
C TRP A 360 -5.21 -12.96 0.94
N GLY A 361 -5.38 -14.01 0.12
CA GLY A 361 -6.33 -15.08 0.37
C GLY A 361 -6.03 -16.34 -0.44
N HIS A 362 -7.07 -17.07 -0.78
CA HIS A 362 -7.01 -18.33 -1.51
C HIS A 362 -7.38 -18.17 -2.99
N SER A 363 -6.90 -19.07 -3.85
CA SER A 363 -7.25 -19.10 -5.27
C SER A 363 -8.77 -19.17 -5.52
N SER A 364 -9.52 -19.80 -4.63
CA SER A 364 -10.98 -19.93 -4.72
C SER A 364 -11.76 -18.95 -3.85
N THR A 365 -11.17 -17.84 -3.44
CA THR A 365 -11.82 -16.83 -2.58
C THR A 365 -13.17 -16.37 -3.14
N ILE A 366 -13.30 -16.25 -4.45
CA ILE A 366 -14.54 -15.84 -5.12
C ILE A 366 -15.43 -17.02 -5.46
N THR A 367 -14.86 -18.12 -5.96
CA THR A 367 -15.64 -19.27 -6.45
C THR A 367 -16.16 -20.17 -5.33
N ASN A 368 -15.50 -20.15 -4.15
CA ASN A 368 -15.92 -20.90 -2.97
C ASN A 368 -15.64 -20.13 -1.66
N PRO A 369 -16.31 -18.98 -1.43
CA PRO A 369 -16.05 -18.13 -0.26
C PRO A 369 -16.43 -18.77 1.09
N TYR A 370 -17.14 -19.90 1.07
CA TYR A 370 -17.58 -20.62 2.28
C TYR A 370 -16.53 -21.64 2.78
N ASP A 371 -15.48 -21.89 2.01
CA ASP A 371 -14.47 -22.88 2.34
C ASP A 371 -13.68 -22.46 3.60
N THR A 372 -13.44 -23.43 4.49
CA THR A 372 -12.66 -23.21 5.72
C THR A 372 -11.24 -22.73 5.41
N MET A 373 -10.63 -23.19 4.34
CA MET A 373 -9.31 -22.73 3.91
C MET A 373 -9.34 -21.25 3.54
N VAL A 374 -10.33 -20.81 2.75
CA VAL A 374 -10.54 -19.41 2.37
C VAL A 374 -10.68 -18.53 3.60
N LEU A 375 -11.56 -18.93 4.55
CA LEU A 375 -11.78 -18.16 5.77
C LEU A 375 -10.53 -18.11 6.66
N ASN A 376 -9.79 -19.20 6.75
CA ASN A 376 -8.56 -19.27 7.56
C ASN A 376 -7.47 -18.34 7.01
N LEU A 377 -7.24 -18.38 5.68
CA LEU A 377 -6.24 -17.52 5.04
C LEU A 377 -6.55 -16.03 5.24
N ASP A 378 -7.83 -15.62 5.12
CA ASP A 378 -8.26 -14.24 5.40
C ASP A 378 -8.01 -13.85 6.87
N MET A 379 -8.45 -14.70 7.82
CA MET A 379 -8.23 -14.45 9.25
C MET A 379 -6.74 -14.33 9.58
N ARG A 380 -5.91 -15.20 9.00
CA ARG A 380 -4.46 -15.19 9.25
C ARG A 380 -3.80 -13.96 8.65
N LYS A 381 -4.16 -13.57 7.42
CA LYS A 381 -3.66 -12.35 6.79
C LYS A 381 -3.97 -11.13 7.65
N ASN A 382 -5.22 -10.98 8.08
CA ASN A 382 -5.64 -9.88 8.94
C ASN A 382 -4.92 -9.88 10.30
N SER A 383 -4.55 -11.06 10.81
CA SER A 383 -3.83 -11.17 12.08
C SER A 383 -2.43 -10.58 12.05
N TYR A 384 -1.76 -10.51 10.87
CA TYR A 384 -0.46 -9.86 10.76
C TYR A 384 -0.56 -8.35 11.06
N ALA A 385 -1.57 -7.67 10.50
CA ALA A 385 -1.81 -6.26 10.83
C ALA A 385 -2.08 -6.05 12.32
N SER A 386 -2.90 -6.92 12.93
CA SER A 386 -3.22 -6.86 14.37
C SER A 386 -1.98 -7.08 15.25
N LYS A 387 -1.12 -8.06 14.92
CA LYS A 387 0.13 -8.33 15.66
C LYS A 387 1.15 -7.22 15.53
N ALA A 388 1.27 -6.62 14.34
CA ALA A 388 2.10 -5.44 14.14
C ALA A 388 1.63 -4.27 15.02
N HIS A 389 0.32 -4.04 15.06
CA HIS A 389 -0.29 -3.01 15.89
C HIS A 389 -0.08 -3.27 17.39
N GLU A 390 -0.23 -4.52 17.84
CA GLU A 390 0.04 -4.91 19.24
C GLU A 390 1.50 -4.63 19.60
N ALA A 391 2.46 -5.13 18.81
CA ALA A 391 3.89 -5.00 19.10
C ALA A 391 4.34 -3.53 19.12
N SER A 392 3.91 -2.73 18.15
CA SER A 392 4.23 -1.29 18.10
C SER A 392 3.58 -0.51 19.25
N SER A 393 2.35 -0.87 19.64
CA SER A 393 1.65 -0.25 20.77
C SER A 393 2.30 -0.57 22.11
N LEU A 394 2.71 -1.83 22.33
CA LEU A 394 3.46 -2.22 23.53
C LEU A 394 4.81 -1.51 23.61
N MET A 395 5.52 -1.39 22.50
CA MET A 395 6.79 -0.66 22.44
C MET A 395 6.59 0.82 22.77
N LEU A 396 5.57 1.46 22.17
CA LEU A 396 5.22 2.86 22.46
C LEU A 396 4.89 3.06 23.94
N GLY A 397 4.10 2.17 24.54
CA GLY A 397 3.78 2.22 25.98
C GLY A 397 5.03 2.11 26.86
N ARG A 398 6.03 1.30 26.50
CA ARG A 398 7.31 1.19 27.22
C ARG A 398 8.16 2.45 27.08
N VAL A 399 8.24 3.00 25.85
CA VAL A 399 8.92 4.28 25.62
C VAL A 399 8.28 5.40 26.43
N ALA A 400 6.95 5.47 26.46
CA ALA A 400 6.21 6.46 27.25
C ALA A 400 6.48 6.30 28.74
N ALA A 401 6.47 5.05 29.28
CA ALA A 401 6.75 4.77 30.69
C ALA A 401 8.18 5.18 31.07
N GLU A 402 9.20 4.91 30.24
CA GLU A 402 10.57 5.36 30.47
C GLU A 402 10.69 6.90 30.47
N LYS A 403 9.84 7.59 29.73
CA LYS A 403 9.74 9.05 29.74
C LYS A 403 8.91 9.59 30.90
N GLY A 404 8.38 8.73 31.78
CA GLY A 404 7.70 9.09 33.01
C GLY A 404 6.17 9.06 32.94
N ASP A 405 5.57 8.46 31.89
CA ASP A 405 4.11 8.23 31.85
C ASP A 405 3.70 7.25 32.95
N ILE A 406 2.82 7.69 33.82
CA ILE A 406 2.31 6.86 34.92
C ILE A 406 0.98 6.16 34.60
N LEU A 407 0.48 6.30 33.39
CA LEU A 407 -0.77 5.69 32.93
C LEU A 407 -1.99 5.98 33.84
N ARG A 408 -2.02 7.17 34.44
CA ARG A 408 -3.06 7.57 35.38
C ARG A 408 -4.16 8.39 34.71
N TYR A 409 -5.09 7.72 34.08
CA TYR A 409 -6.11 8.35 33.24
C TYR A 409 -7.38 8.80 33.98
N TYR A 410 -7.50 8.58 35.30
CA TYR A 410 -8.74 8.80 36.07
C TYR A 410 -8.65 9.94 37.10
N SER A 411 -7.63 10.74 37.08
CA SER A 411 -7.50 11.90 37.95
C SER A 411 -8.10 13.15 37.31
N THR A 412 -8.82 13.94 38.11
CA THR A 412 -9.36 15.25 37.68
C THR A 412 -8.35 16.39 37.78
N ASN A 413 -7.19 16.14 38.39
CA ASN A 413 -6.09 17.06 38.50
C ASN A 413 -4.77 16.30 38.26
N GLY A 414 -3.82 16.94 37.60
CA GLY A 414 -2.53 16.31 37.36
C GLY A 414 -1.59 17.20 36.54
N SER A 415 -0.44 16.63 36.29
CA SER A 415 0.59 17.21 35.41
C SER A 415 0.76 16.36 34.17
N ILE A 416 0.96 17.01 33.04
CA ILE A 416 1.26 16.38 31.77
C ILE A 416 2.54 16.94 31.20
N ARG A 417 3.27 16.08 30.49
CA ARG A 417 4.36 16.47 29.61
C ARG A 417 3.95 16.20 28.18
N VAL A 418 4.11 17.19 27.32
CA VAL A 418 3.75 17.12 25.92
C VAL A 418 5.02 17.15 25.08
N CYS A 419 5.25 16.11 24.30
CA CYS A 419 6.42 15.96 23.44
C CYS A 419 5.99 16.21 21.99
N ASN A 420 6.63 17.16 21.31
CA ASN A 420 6.48 17.32 19.86
C ASN A 420 7.38 16.31 19.15
N PRO A 421 6.87 15.24 18.51
CA PRO A 421 7.70 14.26 17.83
C PRO A 421 8.14 14.70 16.43
N SER A 422 7.60 15.83 15.96
CA SER A 422 7.88 16.37 14.62
C SER A 422 9.17 17.19 14.60
N SER A 423 9.89 17.10 13.49
CA SER A 423 11.03 17.97 13.17
C SER A 423 10.61 19.40 12.79
N GLN A 424 9.28 19.66 12.73
CA GLN A 424 8.72 20.98 12.46
C GLN A 424 8.09 21.55 13.73
N GLY A 425 8.34 22.86 13.91
CA GLY A 425 7.68 23.66 14.93
C GLY A 425 6.38 24.31 14.41
N GLY A 426 5.75 25.09 15.28
CA GLY A 426 4.53 25.83 14.98
C GLY A 426 3.43 25.59 15.99
N VAL A 427 2.25 26.13 15.71
CA VAL A 427 1.06 25.87 16.52
C VAL A 427 0.60 24.43 16.26
N LYS A 428 0.45 23.65 17.32
CA LYS A 428 0.03 22.24 17.25
C LYS A 428 -1.18 21.98 18.15
N PRO A 429 -2.10 21.08 17.75
CA PRO A 429 -3.17 20.65 18.65
C PRO A 429 -2.60 19.63 19.64
N VAL A 430 -3.06 19.72 20.86
CA VAL A 430 -2.73 18.75 21.93
C VAL A 430 -4.02 18.15 22.45
N GLU A 431 -4.10 16.83 22.48
CA GLU A 431 -5.27 16.10 22.95
C GLU A 431 -4.85 14.94 23.84
N PHE A 432 -5.58 14.80 24.95
CA PHE A 432 -5.47 13.62 25.81
C PHE A 432 -6.82 13.34 26.44
N TYR A 433 -7.01 12.14 26.97
CA TYR A 433 -8.25 11.79 27.66
C TYR A 433 -7.98 11.38 29.09
N ILE A 434 -9.00 11.55 29.92
CA ILE A 434 -9.06 11.08 31.29
C ILE A 434 -10.33 10.26 31.51
N GLU A 435 -10.19 9.12 32.18
CA GLU A 435 -11.29 8.19 32.44
C GLU A 435 -12.13 8.67 33.62
N THR A 436 -12.86 9.76 33.45
CA THR A 436 -13.81 10.27 34.48
C THR A 436 -15.00 10.94 33.83
N CYS A 437 -16.17 10.68 34.35
CA CYS A 437 -17.42 11.32 33.97
C CYS A 437 -17.76 12.56 34.84
N VAL A 438 -16.98 12.85 35.88
CA VAL A 438 -17.23 13.98 36.78
C VAL A 438 -16.48 15.28 36.40
N LEU A 439 -15.66 15.24 35.39
CA LEU A 439 -14.97 16.42 34.88
C LEU A 439 -15.89 17.23 33.96
N ASP A 440 -16.53 18.26 34.51
CA ASP A 440 -17.49 19.12 33.79
C ASP A 440 -16.82 20.38 33.22
N ASN A 441 -15.74 20.82 33.83
CA ASN A 441 -14.99 22.01 33.44
C ASN A 441 -13.52 21.83 33.82
N ALA A 442 -12.61 22.23 32.92
CA ALA A 442 -11.18 22.11 33.14
C ALA A 442 -10.43 23.41 32.83
N GLU A 443 -9.29 23.57 33.48
CA GLU A 443 -8.31 24.57 33.20
C GLU A 443 -6.95 23.89 32.90
N ILE A 444 -6.30 24.33 31.84
CA ILE A 444 -4.90 24.00 31.53
C ILE A 444 -4.04 25.21 31.87
N ARG A 445 -2.90 25.00 32.50
CA ARG A 445 -1.90 26.02 32.74
C ARG A 445 -0.54 25.58 32.23
N ASP A 446 0.21 26.54 31.67
CA ASP A 446 1.60 26.35 31.28
C ASP A 446 2.53 26.25 32.52
N ALA A 447 3.82 26.03 32.28
CA ALA A 447 4.84 25.96 33.31
C ALA A 447 5.02 27.26 34.13
N GLN A 448 4.56 28.39 33.59
CA GLN A 448 4.58 29.71 34.28
C GLN A 448 3.27 29.94 35.07
N GLY A 449 2.33 29.03 34.98
CA GLY A 449 1.04 29.13 35.66
C GLY A 449 0.01 29.96 34.91
N SER A 450 0.29 30.35 33.66
CA SER A 450 -0.67 31.07 32.81
C SER A 450 -1.73 30.14 32.26
N PRO A 451 -3.03 30.53 32.25
CA PRO A 451 -4.09 29.69 31.72
C PRO A 451 -4.03 29.63 30.19
N ILE A 452 -4.26 28.43 29.65
CA ILE A 452 -4.37 28.16 28.21
C ILE A 452 -5.83 27.82 27.91
N PRO A 453 -6.43 28.44 26.86
CA PRO A 453 -7.77 28.05 26.42
C PRO A 453 -7.84 26.57 26.06
N CYS A 454 -8.76 25.85 26.68
CA CYS A 454 -8.96 24.42 26.43
C CYS A 454 -10.44 24.10 26.21
N GLN A 455 -10.68 22.94 25.63
CA GLN A 455 -12.00 22.41 25.35
C GLN A 455 -12.13 21.01 25.88
N LEU A 456 -13.26 20.76 26.54
CA LEU A 456 -13.67 19.41 26.96
C LEU A 456 -14.66 18.86 25.95
N SER A 457 -14.46 17.61 25.57
CA SER A 457 -15.38 16.86 24.72
C SER A 457 -15.60 15.46 25.28
N ASP A 458 -16.64 14.79 24.79
CA ASP A 458 -16.93 13.42 25.20
C ASP A 458 -15.91 12.44 24.65
N HIS A 459 -15.61 11.43 25.47
CA HIS A 459 -14.81 10.28 25.10
C HIS A 459 -15.51 9.03 25.60
N PRO A 460 -15.50 7.89 24.88
CA PRO A 460 -16.22 6.67 25.29
C PRO A 460 -15.92 6.19 26.72
N ARG A 461 -14.74 6.53 27.26
CA ARG A 461 -14.30 6.17 28.60
C ARG A 461 -14.16 7.35 29.56
N GLY A 462 -14.66 8.54 29.20
CA GLY A 462 -14.53 9.71 30.06
C GLY A 462 -14.59 11.02 29.32
N ARG A 463 -13.57 11.85 29.48
CA ARG A 463 -13.48 13.18 28.86
C ARG A 463 -12.19 13.33 28.10
N ARG A 464 -12.25 13.96 26.93
CA ARG A 464 -11.09 14.42 26.17
C ARG A 464 -10.86 15.89 26.49
N ILE A 465 -9.59 16.25 26.75
CA ILE A 465 -9.14 17.64 26.90
C ILE A 465 -8.34 18.00 25.66
N SER A 466 -8.68 19.10 25.03
CA SER A 466 -8.00 19.60 23.84
C SER A 466 -7.56 21.06 24.07
N PHE A 467 -6.35 21.40 23.61
CA PHE A 467 -5.86 22.78 23.58
C PHE A 467 -4.86 22.94 22.41
N THR A 468 -4.41 24.16 22.14
CA THR A 468 -3.36 24.43 21.15
C THR A 468 -2.26 25.22 21.80
N ASP A 469 -0.99 24.91 21.43
CA ASP A 469 0.17 25.72 21.81
C ASP A 469 1.22 25.68 20.71
N THR A 470 2.19 26.59 20.78
CA THR A 470 3.30 26.68 19.84
C THR A 470 4.46 25.84 20.34
N PHE A 471 5.00 24.95 19.51
CA PHE A 471 6.14 24.11 19.82
C PHE A 471 7.29 24.39 18.86
N ALA A 472 8.52 24.34 19.38
CA ALA A 472 9.71 24.18 18.54
C ALA A 472 9.85 22.71 18.06
N PRO A 473 10.70 22.44 17.05
CA PRO A 473 11.03 21.06 16.68
C PRO A 473 11.52 20.24 17.88
N HIS A 474 10.93 19.06 18.08
CA HIS A 474 11.27 18.12 19.17
C HIS A 474 11.20 18.68 20.58
N GLU A 475 10.43 19.76 20.79
CA GLU A 475 10.29 20.41 22.10
C GLU A 475 9.40 19.60 23.03
N GLU A 476 9.79 19.57 24.30
CA GLU A 476 8.96 19.05 25.41
C GLU A 476 8.51 20.21 26.31
N LYS A 477 7.22 20.27 26.61
CA LYS A 477 6.60 21.25 27.52
C LYS A 477 5.81 20.58 28.60
N SER A 478 5.75 21.18 29.78
CA SER A 478 4.96 20.72 30.91
C SER A 478 3.76 21.60 31.15
N TYR A 479 2.65 20.98 31.49
CA TYR A 479 1.38 21.63 31.80
C TYR A 479 0.74 21.00 33.02
N THR A 480 -0.15 21.75 33.67
CA THR A 480 -1.03 21.20 34.70
C THR A 480 -2.48 21.29 34.24
N TYR A 481 -3.28 20.31 34.58
CA TYR A 481 -4.71 20.34 34.38
C TYR A 481 -5.44 20.17 35.71
N ARG A 482 -6.57 20.84 35.84
CA ARG A 482 -7.41 20.70 37.03
C ARG A 482 -8.88 20.95 36.70
N GLN A 483 -9.73 20.30 37.45
CA GLN A 483 -11.15 20.60 37.45
C GLN A 483 -11.38 21.98 38.08
N LEU A 484 -12.28 22.75 37.47
CA LEU A 484 -12.76 24.02 38.04
C LEU A 484 -14.11 23.79 38.73
N PRO A 485 -14.38 24.49 39.87
CA PRO A 485 -15.64 24.33 40.61
C PRO A 485 -16.85 24.94 39.86
N LYS A 486 -16.60 25.82 38.90
CA LYS A 486 -17.63 26.46 38.06
C LYS A 486 -17.13 26.60 36.65
N LYS A 487 -18.06 26.59 35.68
CA LYS A 487 -17.76 26.94 34.32
C LYS A 487 -17.26 28.39 34.26
N VAL A 488 -16.09 28.57 33.69
CA VAL A 488 -15.50 29.92 33.48
C VAL A 488 -16.12 30.48 32.19
N GLU A 489 -16.90 31.53 32.32
CA GLU A 489 -17.40 32.30 31.17
C GLU A 489 -16.28 33.21 30.60
N GLY A 490 -16.18 33.31 29.29
CA GLY A 490 -15.29 34.26 28.65
C GLY A 490 -13.89 33.81 28.27
N LEU A 491 -13.50 32.50 28.44
CA LEU A 491 -12.24 31.96 27.91
C LEU A 491 -12.27 31.77 26.38
N ASN A 492 -13.39 32.09 25.75
CA ASN A 492 -13.64 31.91 24.33
C ASN A 492 -13.17 33.17 23.56
N THR A 493 -11.92 33.19 23.23
CA THR A 493 -11.35 34.34 22.54
C THR A 493 -11.39 34.23 21.01
N ARG A 494 -11.61 33.05 20.48
CA ARG A 494 -11.80 32.81 19.05
C ARG A 494 -13.17 32.25 18.76
N GLN A 495 -13.84 32.88 17.82
CA GLN A 495 -15.20 32.50 17.46
C GLN A 495 -15.19 31.69 16.19
N CYS A 496 -15.63 30.45 16.31
CA CYS A 496 -16.14 29.68 15.19
C CYS A 496 -17.61 29.99 15.04
N TYR A 497 -18.01 30.34 13.84
CA TYR A 497 -19.39 30.62 13.53
C TYR A 497 -20.00 29.50 12.71
N VAL A 498 -21.15 29.01 13.17
CA VAL A 498 -21.95 28.02 12.43
C VAL A 498 -23.27 28.70 12.10
N GLY A 499 -23.65 28.71 10.81
CA GLY A 499 -24.83 29.46 10.34
C GLY A 499 -26.11 29.15 11.12
N ALA A 500 -26.32 27.92 11.56
CA ALA A 500 -27.42 27.52 12.41
C ALA A 500 -27.51 28.24 13.76
N GLU A 501 -26.48 28.93 14.20
CA GLU A 501 -26.47 29.62 15.47
C GLU A 501 -27.10 31.00 15.45
N ARG A 502 -27.02 31.69 14.30
CA ARG A 502 -27.80 32.96 14.13
C ARG A 502 -29.27 32.74 14.22
N ILE A 503 -29.73 31.52 13.96
CA ILE A 503 -31.13 31.12 14.07
C ILE A 503 -31.53 30.89 15.53
N ARG A 504 -30.57 30.57 16.44
CA ARG A 504 -30.83 30.43 17.86
C ARG A 504 -31.40 31.68 18.51
N ASP A 505 -30.98 32.85 18.07
CA ASP A 505 -31.52 34.11 18.62
C ASP A 505 -32.96 34.35 18.19
N ILE A 506 -33.48 33.54 17.26
CA ILE A 506 -34.85 33.62 16.71
C ILE A 506 -35.69 32.43 17.12
N VAL A 507 -35.26 31.69 18.11
CA VAL A 507 -35.67 30.30 18.48
C VAL A 507 -37.14 30.13 18.84
N ASN A 508 -37.85 31.18 19.14
CA ASN A 508 -39.27 31.04 19.41
C ASN A 508 -40.15 31.07 18.14
N ASN A 509 -39.55 31.26 16.99
CA ASN A 509 -40.23 31.14 15.69
C ASN A 509 -39.85 29.82 15.03
N TYR A 510 -40.71 28.84 15.12
CA TYR A 510 -40.68 27.62 14.29
C TYR A 510 -41.04 28.00 12.85
N ASP A 511 -40.20 28.72 12.18
CA ASP A 511 -40.31 28.95 10.74
C ASP A 511 -39.38 27.97 10.02
N PRO A 512 -39.93 26.94 9.35
CA PRO A 512 -39.12 25.94 8.63
C PRO A 512 -38.25 26.58 7.54
N GLU A 513 -38.65 27.68 6.95
CA GLU A 513 -37.86 28.38 5.93
C GLU A 513 -36.60 29.02 6.50
N THR A 514 -36.61 29.41 7.75
CA THR A 514 -35.43 29.94 8.45
C THR A 514 -34.37 28.89 8.66
N TYR A 515 -34.75 27.59 8.80
CA TYR A 515 -33.83 26.46 8.93
C TYR A 515 -33.30 25.98 7.57
N THR A 516 -33.84 26.45 6.47
CA THR A 516 -33.42 26.11 5.10
C THR A 516 -32.49 27.17 4.47
N LEU A 517 -32.29 28.30 5.13
CA LEU A 517 -31.31 29.29 4.71
C LEU A 517 -29.89 28.71 4.66
N PRO A 518 -28.98 29.31 3.87
CA PRO A 518 -27.68 28.69 3.60
C PRO A 518 -26.96 28.41 4.91
N TYR A 519 -26.94 27.14 5.26
CA TYR A 519 -26.16 26.66 6.38
C TYR A 519 -24.70 26.73 6.02
N GLY A 520 -23.89 27.14 6.96
CA GLY A 520 -22.48 27.25 6.76
C GLY A 520 -21.73 27.25 8.06
N PHE A 521 -20.45 26.94 7.95
CA PHE A 521 -19.46 27.10 8.99
C PHE A 521 -18.47 28.17 8.53
N GLU A 522 -17.98 28.99 9.45
CA GLU A 522 -16.94 29.96 9.17
C GLU A 522 -16.02 30.16 10.38
N ASN A 523 -14.71 30.16 10.17
CA ASN A 523 -13.69 30.56 11.13
C ASN A 523 -12.68 31.52 10.45
N ASP A 524 -11.50 31.72 11.04
CA ASP A 524 -10.47 32.58 10.47
C ASP A 524 -9.89 32.05 9.15
N PHE A 525 -9.91 30.75 8.92
CA PHE A 525 -9.24 30.08 7.80
C PHE A 525 -10.19 29.56 6.72
N PHE A 526 -11.38 29.09 7.12
CA PHE A 526 -12.29 28.39 6.25
C PHE A 526 -13.70 28.99 6.28
N ARG A 527 -14.36 28.90 5.14
CA ARG A 527 -15.81 29.06 5.03
C ARG A 527 -16.39 27.88 4.25
N LEU A 528 -17.27 27.12 4.88
CA LEU A 528 -17.99 25.98 4.31
C LEU A 528 -19.46 26.33 4.16
N SER A 529 -20.04 26.08 2.99
CA SER A 529 -21.48 26.18 2.74
C SER A 529 -22.04 24.83 2.32
N TYR A 530 -23.23 24.51 2.78
CA TYR A 530 -23.91 23.26 2.46
C TYR A 530 -25.44 23.46 2.39
N ARG A 531 -26.11 22.56 1.72
CA ARG A 531 -27.60 22.51 1.68
C ARG A 531 -28.06 21.08 1.91
N PRO A 532 -29.06 20.86 2.79
CA PRO A 532 -29.73 19.56 2.91
C PRO A 532 -30.20 19.07 1.55
N HIS A 533 -30.11 17.79 1.30
CA HIS A 533 -30.43 17.08 0.05
C HIS A 533 -29.59 17.46 -1.18
N VAL A 534 -28.68 18.41 -1.05
CA VAL A 534 -27.76 18.83 -2.12
C VAL A 534 -26.32 18.43 -1.80
N GLY A 535 -25.86 18.66 -0.55
CA GLY A 535 -24.49 18.43 -0.10
C GLY A 535 -23.71 19.72 0.13
N VAL A 536 -22.39 19.61 0.12
CA VAL A 536 -21.47 20.76 0.22
C VAL A 536 -21.53 21.55 -1.07
N THR A 537 -21.69 22.86 -0.97
CA THR A 537 -21.87 23.74 -2.13
C THR A 537 -20.74 24.75 -2.31
N SER A 538 -19.93 24.98 -1.27
CA SER A 538 -18.76 25.86 -1.32
C SER A 538 -17.80 25.52 -0.18
N PHE A 539 -16.50 25.57 -0.47
CA PHE A 539 -15.43 25.42 0.53
C PHE A 539 -14.31 26.41 0.18
N VAL A 540 -14.19 27.47 0.97
CA VAL A 540 -13.34 28.62 0.66
C VAL A 540 -12.14 28.69 1.60
N ASP A 541 -10.94 28.86 1.03
CA ASP A 541 -9.75 29.34 1.76
C ASP A 541 -9.90 30.86 1.99
N LYS A 542 -10.14 31.25 3.22
CA LYS A 542 -10.34 32.66 3.56
C LYS A 542 -9.06 33.50 3.52
N ARG A 543 -7.88 32.91 3.55
CA ARG A 543 -6.61 33.63 3.41
C ARG A 543 -6.50 34.28 2.02
N THR A 544 -6.99 33.57 1.02
CA THR A 544 -6.97 33.99 -0.39
C THR A 544 -8.34 34.44 -0.91
N GLY A 545 -9.42 34.11 -0.20
CA GLY A 545 -10.81 34.33 -0.62
C GLY A 545 -11.28 33.41 -1.75
N ARG A 546 -10.56 32.34 -2.06
CA ARG A 546 -10.79 31.46 -3.22
C ARG A 546 -11.61 30.22 -2.87
N GLU A 547 -12.48 29.85 -3.81
CA GLU A 547 -13.17 28.55 -3.79
C GLU A 547 -12.17 27.43 -4.02
N MET A 548 -12.22 26.39 -3.16
CA MET A 548 -11.34 25.24 -3.21
C MET A 548 -12.00 23.98 -3.78
N LEU A 549 -13.33 23.92 -3.92
CA LEU A 549 -13.95 22.72 -4.48
C LEU A 549 -13.42 22.45 -5.88
N GLY A 550 -12.83 21.29 -6.06
CA GLY A 550 -12.34 20.79 -7.35
C GLY A 550 -13.44 20.10 -8.16
N ASP A 551 -13.06 19.69 -9.37
CA ASP A 551 -13.93 18.94 -10.26
C ASP A 551 -14.02 17.47 -9.80
N GLY A 552 -15.14 16.81 -10.12
CA GLY A 552 -15.39 15.41 -9.81
C GLY A 552 -16.86 15.07 -9.82
N GLU A 553 -17.17 13.80 -9.58
CA GLU A 553 -18.57 13.29 -9.59
C GLU A 553 -19.36 13.80 -8.38
N ALA A 554 -18.67 14.12 -7.29
CA ALA A 554 -19.26 14.67 -6.08
C ALA A 554 -18.33 15.70 -5.43
N PRO A 555 -18.87 16.67 -4.66
CA PRO A 555 -18.04 17.63 -3.95
C PRO A 555 -17.26 16.98 -2.80
N PHE A 556 -16.19 17.62 -2.40
CA PHE A 556 -15.38 17.25 -1.24
C PHE A 556 -16.27 16.99 0.00
N PHE A 557 -15.92 16.00 0.84
CA PHE A 557 -16.68 15.52 1.98
C PHE A 557 -17.97 14.71 1.65
N THR A 558 -18.22 14.34 0.40
CA THR A 558 -19.41 13.58 0.03
C THR A 558 -19.05 12.12 -0.29
N PRO A 559 -19.45 11.13 0.50
CA PRO A 559 -19.12 9.73 0.21
C PRO A 559 -19.84 9.23 -1.03
N MET A 560 -19.20 8.30 -1.75
CA MET A 560 -19.71 7.72 -2.98
C MET A 560 -19.62 6.20 -2.93
N TYR A 561 -20.57 5.54 -3.57
CA TYR A 561 -20.61 4.08 -3.70
C TYR A 561 -20.81 3.69 -5.16
N GLN A 562 -20.02 2.73 -5.61
CA GLN A 562 -20.14 2.16 -6.96
C GLN A 562 -20.43 0.67 -6.85
N ARG A 563 -21.34 0.17 -7.68
CA ARG A 563 -21.75 -1.23 -7.73
C ARG A 563 -21.85 -1.72 -9.16
N THR A 564 -21.31 -2.90 -9.44
CA THR A 564 -21.62 -3.71 -10.63
C THR A 564 -22.43 -4.92 -10.17
N ALA A 565 -23.70 -4.95 -10.49
CA ALA A 565 -24.59 -6.03 -10.08
C ALA A 565 -24.24 -7.33 -10.79
N ILE A 566 -24.17 -8.42 -10.03
CA ILE A 566 -23.95 -9.78 -10.52
C ILE A 566 -25.31 -10.43 -10.76
N GLN A 567 -25.55 -10.87 -12.00
CA GLN A 567 -26.77 -11.56 -12.37
C GLN A 567 -26.54 -13.06 -12.32
N ALA A 568 -27.06 -13.71 -11.29
CA ALA A 568 -27.08 -15.17 -11.24
C ALA A 568 -28.10 -15.72 -12.25
N ASN A 569 -27.74 -16.82 -12.89
CA ASN A 569 -28.66 -17.59 -13.75
C ASN A 569 -28.55 -19.09 -13.46
N ASP A 570 -29.50 -19.88 -13.96
CA ASP A 570 -29.55 -21.33 -13.70
C ASP A 570 -28.37 -22.13 -14.26
N LEU A 571 -27.61 -21.55 -15.18
CA LEU A 571 -26.50 -22.19 -15.87
C LEU A 571 -25.13 -21.78 -15.27
N CYS A 572 -25.09 -20.65 -14.56
CA CYS A 572 -23.86 -20.10 -14.01
C CYS A 572 -24.09 -19.60 -12.58
N PRO A 573 -23.43 -20.18 -11.58
CA PRO A 573 -23.49 -19.65 -10.22
C PRO A 573 -23.03 -18.19 -10.15
N VAL A 574 -23.59 -17.41 -9.23
CA VAL A 574 -23.26 -15.98 -9.08
C VAL A 574 -21.74 -15.71 -8.97
N TYR A 575 -21.01 -16.62 -8.34
CA TYR A 575 -19.57 -16.48 -8.17
C TYR A 575 -18.79 -16.74 -9.47
N GLU A 576 -19.27 -17.61 -10.33
CA GLU A 576 -18.70 -17.80 -11.67
C GLU A 576 -18.94 -16.59 -12.56
N ASP A 577 -20.13 -16.00 -12.52
CA ASP A 577 -20.42 -14.75 -13.23
C ASP A 577 -19.49 -13.63 -12.76
N ARG A 578 -19.27 -13.52 -11.45
CA ARG A 578 -18.35 -12.55 -10.88
C ARG A 578 -16.91 -12.76 -11.35
N ARG A 579 -16.45 -14.00 -11.43
CA ARG A 579 -15.13 -14.35 -11.95
C ARG A 579 -14.98 -13.98 -13.42
N LEU A 580 -16.00 -14.27 -14.21
CA LEU A 580 -16.02 -13.96 -15.66
C LEU A 580 -15.99 -12.46 -15.94
N LEU A 581 -16.55 -11.61 -15.05
CA LEU A 581 -16.45 -10.16 -15.19
C LEU A 581 -15.03 -9.65 -15.01
N GLY A 582 -14.19 -10.35 -14.23
CA GLY A 582 -12.77 -10.06 -14.04
C GLY A 582 -12.46 -8.60 -13.70
N ARG A 583 -11.18 -8.32 -13.49
CA ARG A 583 -10.73 -6.95 -13.17
C ARG A 583 -10.78 -5.99 -14.34
N ASN A 584 -10.50 -6.49 -15.53
CA ASN A 584 -10.37 -5.67 -16.73
C ASN A 584 -11.70 -5.20 -17.31
N ILE A 585 -12.80 -5.82 -16.91
CA ILE A 585 -14.15 -5.47 -17.33
C ILE A 585 -15.03 -4.92 -16.20
N ARG A 586 -14.49 -4.81 -14.98
CA ARG A 586 -15.17 -4.15 -13.87
C ARG A 586 -15.52 -2.71 -14.26
N GLY A 587 -16.63 -2.23 -13.79
CA GLY A 587 -17.14 -0.91 -14.12
C GLY A 587 -17.86 -0.81 -15.47
N GLN A 588 -17.83 -1.84 -16.32
CA GLN A 588 -18.51 -1.81 -17.61
C GLN A 588 -20.02 -1.58 -17.49
N HIS A 589 -20.61 -2.02 -16.38
CA HIS A 589 -22.04 -1.84 -16.03
C HIS A 589 -22.18 -1.30 -14.61
N ALA A 590 -21.20 -0.54 -14.14
CA ALA A 590 -21.22 0.01 -12.80
C ALA A 590 -22.26 1.13 -12.67
N GLU A 591 -23.01 1.08 -11.59
CA GLU A 591 -23.90 2.15 -11.15
C GLU A 591 -23.16 2.96 -10.08
N LEU A 592 -23.18 4.29 -10.21
CA LEU A 592 -22.58 5.21 -9.26
C LEU A 592 -23.67 5.88 -8.43
N TYR A 593 -23.52 5.79 -7.10
CA TYR A 593 -24.41 6.42 -6.13
C TYR A 593 -23.64 7.48 -5.35
N ILE A 594 -24.18 8.69 -5.32
CA ILE A 594 -23.60 9.82 -4.59
C ILE A 594 -24.37 9.98 -3.29
N GLY A 595 -23.66 10.15 -2.17
CA GLY A 595 -24.26 10.40 -0.88
C GLY A 595 -25.13 11.65 -0.89
N ARG A 596 -26.39 11.50 -0.46
CA ARG A 596 -27.33 12.59 -0.32
C ARG A 596 -27.29 13.11 1.12
N LEU A 597 -26.91 14.36 1.29
CA LEU A 597 -26.85 14.99 2.61
C LEU A 597 -28.27 15.13 3.21
N GLU A 598 -28.51 14.43 4.30
CA GLU A 598 -29.82 14.47 4.99
C GLU A 598 -29.86 15.55 6.08
N THR A 599 -28.85 15.53 6.96
CA THR A 599 -28.79 16.47 8.08
C THR A 599 -27.36 16.94 8.36
N VAL A 600 -27.25 18.12 8.96
CA VAL A 600 -26.01 18.61 9.57
C VAL A 600 -26.26 18.93 11.02
N SER A 601 -25.40 18.45 11.91
CA SER A 601 -25.49 18.73 13.34
C SER A 601 -24.15 19.18 13.92
N ILE A 602 -24.22 20.01 14.95
CA ILE A 602 -23.06 20.41 15.75
C ILE A 602 -22.85 19.35 16.80
N MET A 603 -21.70 18.67 16.76
CA MET A 603 -21.34 17.68 17.79
C MET A 603 -20.65 18.32 18.97
N ASP A 604 -19.74 19.27 18.68
CA ASP A 604 -18.97 19.95 19.71
C ASP A 604 -18.58 21.34 19.24
N ARG A 605 -18.40 22.26 20.18
CA ARG A 605 -18.01 23.62 19.92
C ARG A 605 -17.31 24.25 21.10
N GLY A 606 -16.18 24.88 20.84
CA GLY A 606 -15.43 25.54 21.89
C GLY A 606 -14.29 26.40 21.33
N PRO A 607 -13.36 26.84 22.20
CA PRO A 607 -12.28 27.74 21.84
C PRO A 607 -11.19 27.08 20.99
N VAL A 608 -11.15 25.74 20.95
CA VAL A 608 -10.10 24.97 20.27
C VAL A 608 -10.56 24.53 18.89
N PHE A 609 -11.79 23.97 18.82
CA PHE A 609 -12.37 23.51 17.57
C PHE A 609 -13.91 23.57 17.57
N THR A 610 -14.47 23.49 16.38
CA THR A 610 -15.89 23.14 16.17
C THR A 610 -15.98 21.85 15.37
N GLN A 611 -16.87 20.95 15.80
CA GLN A 611 -17.09 19.68 15.17
C GLN A 611 -18.52 19.56 14.62
N LEU A 612 -18.62 19.27 13.32
CA LEU A 612 -19.87 19.08 12.60
C LEU A 612 -20.00 17.63 12.16
N ARG A 613 -21.23 17.12 12.18
CA ARG A 613 -21.59 15.84 11.55
C ARG A 613 -22.46 16.12 10.33
N LEU A 614 -22.03 15.64 9.19
CA LEU A 614 -22.78 15.60 7.94
C LEU A 614 -23.28 14.17 7.76
N SER A 615 -24.60 13.95 7.92
CA SER A 615 -25.20 12.62 7.80
C SER A 615 -25.77 12.43 6.39
N TYR A 616 -25.34 11.35 5.74
CA TYR A 616 -25.72 11.02 4.37
C TYR A 616 -26.56 9.75 4.30
N SER A 617 -27.51 9.73 3.36
CA SER A 617 -28.06 8.49 2.82
C SER A 617 -27.21 8.06 1.63
N LEU A 618 -26.72 6.83 1.65
CA LEU A 618 -25.86 6.26 0.61
C LEU A 618 -26.27 4.81 0.36
N GLU A 619 -26.48 4.47 -0.91
CA GLU A 619 -26.74 3.08 -1.32
C GLU A 619 -25.65 2.13 -0.82
N GLY A 620 -26.00 0.88 -0.52
CA GLY A 620 -25.06 -0.12 -0.01
C GLY A 620 -24.62 0.09 1.45
N THR A 621 -25.23 1.05 2.17
CA THR A 621 -24.88 1.36 3.57
C THR A 621 -26.13 1.48 4.46
N VAL A 622 -25.96 1.18 5.74
CA VAL A 622 -26.95 1.49 6.79
C VAL A 622 -26.60 2.79 7.54
N HIS A 623 -25.39 3.28 7.35
CA HIS A 623 -24.87 4.47 8.00
C HIS A 623 -23.73 5.05 7.17
N ALA A 624 -23.73 6.37 6.96
CA ALA A 624 -22.67 7.10 6.31
C ALA A 624 -22.64 8.55 6.85
N ASP A 625 -21.70 8.83 7.75
CA ASP A 625 -21.50 10.15 8.32
C ASP A 625 -20.09 10.66 8.02
N VAL A 626 -19.98 11.94 7.68
CA VAL A 626 -18.70 12.65 7.60
C VAL A 626 -18.64 13.64 8.74
N ILE A 627 -17.67 13.47 9.62
CA ILE A 627 -17.47 14.32 10.79
C ILE A 627 -16.31 15.26 10.49
N LEU A 628 -16.56 16.56 10.55
CA LEU A 628 -15.58 17.61 10.26
C LEU A 628 -15.17 18.30 11.56
N LYS A 629 -13.87 18.40 11.85
CA LYS A 629 -13.31 19.10 12.99
C LYS A 629 -12.46 20.28 12.51
N PHE A 630 -12.99 21.47 12.63
CA PHE A 630 -12.32 22.72 12.26
C PHE A 630 -11.61 23.33 13.47
N TYR A 631 -10.31 23.52 13.39
CA TYR A 631 -9.54 24.15 14.45
C TYR A 631 -9.65 25.69 14.39
N ALA A 632 -9.75 26.33 15.55
CA ALA A 632 -9.87 27.77 15.65
C ALA A 632 -8.53 28.49 15.41
N ALA A 633 -7.40 27.85 15.77
CA ALA A 633 -6.07 28.46 15.74
C ALA A 633 -5.17 27.93 14.60
N LEU A 634 -5.67 26.99 13.78
CA LEU A 634 -4.90 26.28 12.76
C LEU A 634 -5.62 26.30 11.42
N PRO A 635 -4.90 26.44 10.29
CA PRO A 635 -5.46 26.24 8.96
C PRO A 635 -5.64 24.74 8.66
N ARG A 636 -6.29 24.02 9.59
CA ARG A 636 -6.45 22.56 9.59
C ARG A 636 -7.91 22.16 9.76
N VAL A 637 -8.32 21.16 9.00
CA VAL A 637 -9.59 20.44 9.16
C VAL A 637 -9.26 18.94 9.25
N ASP A 638 -9.61 18.33 10.38
CA ASP A 638 -9.65 16.88 10.44
C ASP A 638 -11.04 16.41 10.04
N PHE A 639 -11.11 15.34 9.26
CA PHE A 639 -12.39 14.77 8.90
C PHE A 639 -12.36 13.26 8.96
N ARG A 640 -13.51 12.66 9.23
CA ARG A 640 -13.64 11.23 9.40
C ARG A 640 -14.92 10.73 8.75
N LEU A 641 -14.79 9.72 7.89
CA LEU A 641 -15.95 8.97 7.38
C LEU A 641 -16.25 7.82 8.33
N GLU A 642 -17.44 7.80 8.91
CA GLU A 642 -18.02 6.67 9.63
C GLU A 642 -18.98 5.94 8.70
N LEU A 643 -18.79 4.63 8.53
CA LEU A 643 -19.51 3.84 7.55
C LEU A 643 -20.01 2.52 8.15
N GLY A 644 -21.29 2.22 7.94
CA GLY A 644 -21.88 0.91 8.16
C GLY A 644 -22.20 0.29 6.81
N LYS A 645 -21.27 -0.53 6.26
CA LYS A 645 -21.41 -1.16 4.95
C LYS A 645 -22.26 -2.43 5.03
N THR A 646 -23.27 -2.58 4.17
CA THR A 646 -24.08 -3.79 4.07
C THR A 646 -23.33 -4.91 3.37
N ILE A 647 -23.69 -6.16 3.64
CA ILE A 647 -23.16 -7.32 2.93
C ILE A 647 -23.69 -7.38 1.50
N SER A 648 -22.81 -7.67 0.54
CA SER A 648 -23.18 -7.89 -0.85
C SER A 648 -22.19 -8.84 -1.52
N SER A 649 -22.65 -9.61 -2.53
CA SER A 649 -21.80 -10.40 -3.41
C SER A 649 -21.47 -9.67 -4.72
N ASP A 650 -22.01 -8.48 -4.93
CA ASP A 650 -21.72 -7.64 -6.09
C ASP A 650 -20.28 -7.13 -6.06
N ILE A 651 -19.81 -6.66 -7.19
CA ILE A 651 -18.54 -5.94 -7.28
C ILE A 651 -18.78 -4.51 -6.80
N GLU A 652 -18.08 -4.10 -5.75
CA GLU A 652 -18.36 -2.87 -5.04
C GLU A 652 -17.10 -2.03 -4.84
N SER A 653 -17.27 -0.72 -4.76
CA SER A 653 -16.26 0.23 -4.34
C SER A 653 -16.86 1.37 -3.54
N VAL A 654 -16.12 1.89 -2.56
CA VAL A 654 -16.47 3.10 -1.81
C VAL A 654 -15.37 4.15 -1.99
N PHE A 655 -15.77 5.38 -2.24
CA PHE A 655 -14.88 6.50 -2.49
C PHE A 655 -15.23 7.71 -1.64
N LEU A 656 -14.21 8.54 -1.39
CA LEU A 656 -14.38 9.89 -0.85
C LEU A 656 -13.62 10.88 -1.73
N PRO A 657 -14.28 11.92 -2.31
CA PRO A 657 -13.61 12.92 -3.13
C PRO A 657 -12.53 13.69 -2.34
N LEU A 658 -11.35 13.83 -2.96
CA LEU A 658 -10.22 14.61 -2.45
C LEU A 658 -9.83 15.73 -3.42
N SER A 659 -10.62 15.96 -4.47
CA SER A 659 -10.34 16.96 -5.49
C SER A 659 -10.47 18.37 -4.92
N LEU A 660 -9.37 19.14 -4.99
CA LEU A 660 -9.33 20.56 -4.67
C LEU A 660 -8.83 21.36 -5.88
N ARG A 661 -9.21 22.63 -5.95
CA ARG A 661 -8.80 23.54 -7.01
C ARG A 661 -7.96 24.67 -6.44
N PHE A 662 -6.72 24.75 -6.91
CA PHE A 662 -5.84 25.89 -6.72
C PHE A 662 -5.35 26.36 -8.08
N GLN A 663 -5.19 27.65 -8.24
CA GLN A 663 -4.73 28.22 -9.51
C GLN A 663 -3.27 27.79 -9.77
N ASP A 664 -3.00 27.27 -10.97
CA ASP A 664 -1.68 26.83 -11.43
C ASP A 664 -1.04 25.79 -10.48
N SER A 665 -1.87 24.96 -9.85
CA SER A 665 -1.39 23.89 -8.96
C SER A 665 -0.96 22.66 -9.74
N SER A 666 -0.02 21.92 -9.16
CA SER A 666 0.26 20.52 -9.47
C SER A 666 0.01 19.64 -8.26
N LEU A 667 -0.47 18.43 -8.51
CA LEU A 667 -0.70 17.42 -7.50
C LEU A 667 0.51 16.50 -7.39
N TYR A 668 0.95 16.22 -6.17
CA TYR A 668 2.07 15.32 -5.88
C TYR A 668 1.69 14.23 -4.90
N LEU A 669 2.29 13.07 -5.11
CA LEU A 669 2.31 11.93 -4.21
C LEU A 669 3.76 11.56 -3.88
N ARG A 670 3.93 10.72 -2.84
CA ARG A 670 5.22 10.13 -2.49
C ARG A 670 5.03 8.69 -2.04
N LYS A 671 5.97 7.82 -2.47
CA LYS A 671 6.07 6.45 -2.01
C LYS A 671 7.54 6.07 -1.80
N GLY A 672 8.04 6.37 -0.60
CA GLY A 672 9.37 6.00 -0.11
C GLY A 672 10.57 6.64 -0.79
N ALA A 673 10.37 7.54 -1.75
CA ALA A 673 11.44 8.25 -2.48
C ALA A 673 11.06 9.71 -2.73
N GLU A 674 11.39 10.23 -3.93
CA GLU A 674 11.02 11.57 -4.36
C GLU A 674 9.50 11.76 -4.57
N ALA A 675 9.03 12.98 -4.44
CA ALA A 675 7.67 13.35 -4.79
C ALA A 675 7.48 13.28 -6.32
N PHE A 676 6.34 12.77 -6.77
CA PHE A 676 6.04 12.63 -8.19
C PHE A 676 4.61 13.12 -8.52
N ARG A 677 4.41 13.53 -9.77
CA ARG A 677 3.11 13.95 -10.29
C ARG A 677 2.42 12.75 -10.94
N PRO A 678 1.30 12.27 -10.39
CA PRO A 678 0.51 11.23 -11.04
C PRO A 678 0.11 11.62 -12.47
N GLY A 679 0.22 10.66 -13.39
CA GLY A 679 -0.04 10.86 -14.81
C GLY A 679 1.11 11.51 -15.60
N VAL A 680 2.16 11.98 -14.93
CA VAL A 680 3.28 12.69 -15.57
C VAL A 680 4.63 12.02 -15.29
N ASP A 681 4.96 11.81 -14.02
CA ASP A 681 6.29 11.35 -13.60
C ASP A 681 6.30 9.82 -13.36
N GLN A 682 5.81 9.06 -14.31
CA GLN A 682 5.72 7.60 -14.26
C GLN A 682 6.31 6.95 -15.50
N LEU A 683 6.77 5.70 -15.35
CA LEU A 683 7.19 4.92 -16.51
C LEU A 683 5.98 4.63 -17.42
N PRO A 684 6.15 4.69 -18.75
CA PRO A 684 5.10 4.27 -19.69
C PRO A 684 4.65 2.82 -19.41
N GLY A 685 3.35 2.58 -19.37
CA GLY A 685 2.79 1.28 -19.04
C GLY A 685 2.57 1.02 -17.54
N ALA A 686 3.10 1.87 -16.66
CA ALA A 686 2.74 1.85 -15.23
C ALA A 686 1.26 2.19 -15.01
N CYS A 687 0.72 1.83 -13.86
CA CYS A 687 -0.66 2.18 -13.51
C CYS A 687 -0.79 3.70 -13.32
N MET A 688 -1.67 4.33 -14.09
CA MET A 688 -1.97 5.77 -13.99
C MET A 688 -3.37 6.07 -13.46
N GLU A 689 -4.09 5.07 -13.01
CA GLU A 689 -5.45 5.21 -12.54
C GLU A 689 -5.57 5.18 -11.02
N PHE A 690 -4.69 4.46 -10.35
CA PHE A 690 -4.70 4.34 -8.89
C PHE A 690 -3.31 4.10 -8.33
N TYR A 691 -3.09 4.55 -7.09
CA TYR A 691 -1.79 4.51 -6.41
C TYR A 691 -1.92 4.27 -4.93
N MET A 692 -0.85 3.77 -4.35
CA MET A 692 -0.63 3.78 -2.91
C MET A 692 0.23 4.99 -2.53
N SER A 693 -0.12 5.67 -1.44
CA SER A 693 0.68 6.77 -0.89
C SER A 693 1.11 6.48 0.54
N ASP A 694 2.28 6.97 0.93
CA ASP A 694 2.77 6.79 2.30
C ASP A 694 1.93 7.55 3.33
N GLN A 695 1.65 8.83 3.09
CA GLN A 695 0.91 9.68 4.02
C GLN A 695 -0.33 10.33 3.41
N GLY A 696 -0.26 10.71 2.15
CA GLY A 696 -1.30 11.50 1.53
C GLY A 696 -0.84 12.13 0.21
N LEU A 697 -1.44 13.26 -0.13
CA LEU A 697 -1.15 14.03 -1.34
C LEU A 697 -0.96 15.52 -1.01
N SER A 698 -0.28 16.24 -1.89
CA SER A 698 -0.16 17.68 -1.82
C SER A 698 -0.60 18.36 -3.11
N TYR A 699 -1.36 19.45 -2.98
CA TYR A 699 -1.56 20.45 -4.03
C TYR A 699 -0.55 21.56 -3.80
N VAL A 700 0.39 21.72 -4.72
CA VAL A 700 1.44 22.75 -4.67
C VAL A 700 1.12 23.81 -5.71
N ALA A 701 0.99 25.06 -5.28
CA ALA A 701 0.63 26.17 -6.15
C ALA A 701 1.39 27.47 -5.76
N PRO A 702 1.60 28.42 -6.70
CA PRO A 702 2.35 29.66 -6.43
C PRO A 702 1.76 30.57 -5.35
N GLN A 703 0.47 30.43 -5.05
CA GLN A 703 -0.24 31.28 -4.09
C GLN A 703 -0.80 30.50 -2.89
N GLY A 704 -0.14 29.40 -2.57
CA GLY A 704 -0.55 28.48 -1.53
C GLY A 704 -1.42 27.33 -2.05
N GLY A 705 -1.34 26.20 -1.39
CA GLY A 705 -1.98 24.94 -1.72
C GLY A 705 -2.58 24.26 -0.51
N ALA A 706 -2.68 22.93 -0.59
CA ALA A 706 -3.18 22.11 0.50
C ALA A 706 -2.42 20.77 0.58
N LEU A 707 -2.33 20.28 1.80
CA LEU A 707 -1.83 18.95 2.14
C LEU A 707 -3.02 18.13 2.62
N ILE A 708 -3.18 16.91 2.12
CA ILE A 708 -4.25 16.01 2.56
C ILE A 708 -3.63 14.69 2.99
N ALA A 709 -3.73 14.37 4.29
CA ALA A 709 -3.38 13.06 4.81
C ALA A 709 -4.59 12.13 4.79
N PHE A 710 -4.37 10.86 4.44
CA PHE A 710 -5.33 9.77 4.51
C PHE A 710 -4.66 8.53 5.12
N PRO A 711 -4.36 8.58 6.43
CA PRO A 711 -3.56 7.56 7.08
C PRO A 711 -4.19 6.17 7.04
N ASP A 712 -5.52 6.07 7.06
CA ASP A 712 -6.25 4.81 7.17
C ASP A 712 -6.55 4.13 5.83
N ALA A 713 -6.64 4.91 4.73
CA ALA A 713 -7.00 4.43 3.39
C ALA A 713 -6.00 4.94 2.34
N PRO A 714 -4.83 4.29 2.22
CA PRO A 714 -3.70 4.82 1.44
C PRO A 714 -3.89 4.76 -0.09
N LEU A 715 -4.93 4.07 -0.57
CA LEU A 715 -5.21 3.93 -1.99
C LEU A 715 -5.96 5.16 -2.54
N VAL A 716 -5.47 5.71 -3.64
CA VAL A 716 -6.06 6.88 -4.34
C VAL A 716 -6.43 6.47 -5.76
N TYR A 717 -7.58 6.96 -6.22
CA TYR A 717 -8.03 6.79 -7.61
C TYR A 717 -8.05 8.13 -8.34
N PHE A 718 -7.68 8.13 -9.62
CA PHE A 718 -7.61 9.31 -10.46
C PHE A 718 -8.49 9.19 -11.71
N GLY A 719 -9.14 10.26 -12.06
CA GLY A 719 -9.92 10.36 -13.27
C GLY A 719 -11.42 10.23 -13.06
N SER A 720 -12.16 10.20 -14.13
CA SER A 720 -13.61 10.09 -14.11
C SER A 720 -14.04 8.69 -13.68
N MET A 721 -15.09 8.61 -12.86
CA MET A 721 -15.75 7.36 -12.46
C MET A 721 -16.62 6.78 -13.60
N SER A 722 -16.28 7.03 -14.86
CA SER A 722 -17.04 6.55 -16.01
C SER A 722 -17.03 5.03 -16.08
N HIS A 723 -18.10 4.47 -16.68
CA HIS A 723 -18.34 3.04 -16.88
C HIS A 723 -17.37 2.37 -17.87
N HIS A 724 -16.11 2.80 -17.88
CA HIS A 724 -15.10 2.18 -18.72
C HIS A 724 -14.34 1.12 -17.94
N PRO A 725 -13.92 0.02 -18.58
CA PRO A 725 -12.94 -0.88 -18.00
C PRO A 725 -11.72 -0.06 -17.58
N ILE A 726 -10.89 -0.61 -16.66
CA ILE A 726 -9.59 -0.01 -16.38
C ILE A 726 -8.99 0.35 -17.73
N ARG A 727 -8.83 1.62 -17.96
CA ARG A 727 -8.13 2.07 -19.15
C ARG A 727 -6.71 1.59 -18.97
N LEU A 728 -6.31 0.69 -19.82
CA LEU A 728 -4.90 0.52 -20.09
C LEU A 728 -4.51 1.84 -20.74
N CYS A 729 -4.17 2.85 -19.92
CA CYS A 729 -3.82 4.15 -20.41
C CYS A 729 -2.72 3.94 -21.45
N GLU A 730 -3.03 4.26 -22.69
CA GLU A 730 -2.02 4.22 -23.76
C GLU A 730 -0.87 5.21 -23.49
N GLY A 731 -0.71 5.69 -22.26
CA GLY A 731 0.28 6.66 -21.81
C GLY A 731 0.10 8.04 -22.42
N LYS A 732 -1.11 8.41 -22.74
CA LYS A 732 -1.44 9.71 -23.32
C LYS A 732 -2.22 10.64 -22.39
N GLU A 733 -2.65 10.18 -21.24
CA GLU A 733 -3.25 11.06 -20.25
C GLU A 733 -2.16 11.63 -19.32
N GLU A 734 -1.30 12.45 -19.89
CA GLU A 734 -0.37 13.32 -19.16
C GLU A 734 -1.16 14.44 -18.46
N ASP A 735 -2.19 14.07 -17.70
CA ASP A 735 -3.06 15.03 -17.01
C ASP A 735 -2.98 14.83 -15.50
N ASN A 736 -2.29 15.77 -14.86
CA ASN A 736 -2.17 15.88 -13.40
C ASN A 736 -3.40 16.56 -12.75
N HIS A 737 -4.35 17.05 -13.55
CA HIS A 737 -5.54 17.79 -13.07
C HIS A 737 -6.83 16.96 -13.02
N ARG A 738 -6.70 15.64 -13.17
CA ARG A 738 -7.82 14.71 -13.07
C ARG A 738 -8.46 14.75 -11.68
N PRO A 739 -9.77 14.49 -11.56
CA PRO A 739 -10.40 14.29 -10.27
C PRO A 739 -9.70 13.22 -9.42
N VAL A 740 -9.65 13.44 -8.11
CA VAL A 740 -8.94 12.58 -7.15
C VAL A 740 -9.90 12.09 -6.08
N TYR A 741 -9.83 10.81 -5.78
CA TYR A 741 -10.67 10.16 -4.78
C TYR A 741 -9.82 9.26 -3.87
N SER A 742 -10.09 9.27 -2.57
CA SER A 742 -9.69 8.16 -1.72
C SER A 742 -10.51 6.95 -2.12
N TRP A 743 -9.85 5.86 -2.54
CA TRP A 743 -10.50 4.59 -2.84
C TRP A 743 -10.47 3.70 -1.61
N ILE A 744 -11.45 3.89 -0.75
CA ILE A 744 -11.46 3.42 0.63
C ILE A 744 -11.52 1.91 0.71
N MET A 745 -12.39 1.30 -0.10
CA MET A 745 -12.57 -0.14 -0.18
C MET A 745 -13.06 -0.59 -1.55
N ASN A 746 -12.67 -1.79 -1.94
CA ASN A 746 -13.17 -2.46 -3.14
C ASN A 746 -12.99 -3.97 -3.04
N ASN A 747 -13.79 -4.71 -3.82
CA ASN A 747 -13.70 -6.16 -3.95
C ASN A 747 -13.64 -6.58 -5.43
N ASN A 748 -12.93 -5.82 -6.24
CA ASN A 748 -12.94 -5.91 -7.71
C ASN A 748 -12.20 -7.14 -8.28
N TRP A 749 -11.51 -7.92 -7.45
CA TRP A 749 -10.72 -9.05 -7.89
C TRP A 749 -11.52 -10.34 -8.07
N GLU A 750 -11.10 -11.18 -9.01
CA GLU A 750 -11.72 -12.50 -9.32
C GLU A 750 -11.10 -13.65 -8.53
N THR A 751 -10.00 -13.43 -7.81
CA THR A 751 -9.27 -14.42 -7.01
C THR A 751 -8.49 -13.74 -5.90
N ASN A 752 -7.88 -14.48 -4.98
CA ASN A 752 -6.93 -14.02 -3.97
C ASN A 752 -7.51 -13.05 -2.91
N PHE A 753 -8.32 -12.09 -3.29
CA PHE A 753 -8.80 -11.02 -2.43
C PHE A 753 -10.21 -11.27 -1.90
N LYS A 754 -10.50 -10.75 -0.71
CA LYS A 754 -11.79 -10.93 -0.04
C LYS A 754 -12.96 -10.42 -0.88
N MET A 755 -14.05 -11.20 -0.90
CA MET A 755 -15.25 -10.86 -1.65
C MET A 755 -16.15 -9.86 -0.93
N ASP A 756 -16.27 -9.96 0.41
CA ASP A 756 -17.20 -9.18 1.22
C ASP A 756 -16.53 -7.99 1.88
N LEU A 757 -17.16 -6.81 1.78
CA LEU A 757 -16.71 -5.55 2.37
C LEU A 757 -17.55 -5.09 3.56
N SER A 758 -18.49 -5.91 4.05
CA SER A 758 -19.45 -5.51 5.09
C SER A 758 -18.80 -5.22 6.45
N GLY A 759 -19.45 -4.38 7.20
CA GLY A 759 -19.09 -4.08 8.60
C GLY A 759 -19.13 -2.60 8.94
N PHE A 760 -18.78 -2.29 10.20
CA PHE A 760 -18.67 -0.92 10.70
C PHE A 760 -17.22 -0.49 10.72
N CYS A 761 -16.93 0.70 10.18
CA CYS A 761 -15.57 1.26 10.15
C CYS A 761 -15.59 2.78 10.15
N GLU A 762 -14.44 3.34 10.47
CA GLU A 762 -14.14 4.75 10.31
C GLU A 762 -12.81 4.92 9.58
N PHE A 763 -12.71 6.00 8.79
CA PHE A 763 -11.49 6.37 8.07
C PHE A 763 -11.19 7.84 8.34
N ASN A 764 -9.97 8.11 8.82
CA ASN A 764 -9.54 9.43 9.25
C ASN A 764 -8.73 10.11 8.14
N TYR A 765 -8.91 11.42 8.06
CA TYR A 765 -8.25 12.31 7.12
C TYR A 765 -7.90 13.62 7.81
N SER A 766 -6.91 14.33 7.27
CA SER A 766 -6.60 15.69 7.70
C SER A 766 -6.25 16.55 6.48
N LEU A 767 -6.71 17.78 6.47
CA LEU A 767 -6.38 18.79 5.47
C LEU A 767 -5.72 19.98 6.15
N TRP A 768 -4.59 20.41 5.61
CA TRP A 768 -3.90 21.66 5.99
C TRP A 768 -3.80 22.58 4.77
N LEU A 769 -3.99 23.86 4.97
CA LEU A 769 -3.61 24.85 3.98
C LEU A 769 -2.12 25.16 4.16
N THR A 770 -1.34 25.10 3.08
CA THR A 770 0.10 25.36 3.08
C THR A 770 0.46 26.54 2.17
N GLU A 771 1.59 27.18 2.45
CA GLU A 771 2.24 28.17 1.59
C GLU A 771 3.49 27.62 0.89
N GLU A 772 3.81 26.33 1.15
CA GLU A 772 4.98 25.67 0.59
C GLU A 772 4.83 25.50 -0.93
N GLN A 773 5.86 25.87 -1.68
CA GLN A 773 5.90 25.83 -3.14
C GLN A 773 6.86 24.78 -3.69
N ASN A 774 7.71 24.21 -2.85
CA ASN A 774 8.59 23.10 -3.22
C ASN A 774 7.87 21.77 -2.96
N PRO A 775 7.71 20.90 -3.97
CA PRO A 775 7.01 19.64 -3.81
C PRO A 775 7.59 18.71 -2.75
N GLU A 776 8.92 18.61 -2.66
CA GLU A 776 9.58 17.78 -1.66
C GLU A 776 9.34 18.31 -0.25
N ALA A 777 9.49 19.62 -0.05
CA ALA A 777 9.23 20.25 1.22
C ALA A 777 7.75 20.15 1.62
N ALA A 778 6.81 20.26 0.66
CA ALA A 778 5.38 20.08 0.91
C ALA A 778 5.05 18.64 1.37
N MET A 779 5.67 17.62 0.75
CA MET A 779 5.49 16.23 1.16
C MET A 779 6.19 15.94 2.50
N ASP A 780 7.30 16.61 2.81
CA ASP A 780 7.93 16.55 4.13
C ASP A 780 7.05 17.23 5.20
N GLU A 781 6.48 18.40 4.89
CA GLU A 781 5.52 19.08 5.75
C GLU A 781 4.29 18.19 6.03
N LEU A 782 3.75 17.55 5.00
CA LEU A 782 2.64 16.61 5.14
C LEU A 782 2.99 15.48 6.11
N ARG A 783 4.13 14.83 5.91
CA ARG A 783 4.60 13.75 6.79
C ARG A 783 4.76 14.22 8.24
N GLU A 784 5.41 15.36 8.44
CA GLU A 784 5.64 15.90 9.79
C GLU A 784 4.34 16.35 10.48
N ASN A 785 3.36 16.82 9.72
CA ASN A 785 2.04 17.20 10.24
C ASN A 785 1.17 16.00 10.64
N THR A 786 1.50 14.77 10.23
CA THR A 786 0.81 13.57 10.73
C THR A 786 1.24 13.17 12.14
N PHE A 787 2.31 13.77 12.68
CA PHE A 787 2.80 13.52 14.04
C PHE A 787 2.40 14.65 14.98
N ASP A 788 1.18 14.59 15.49
CA ASP A 788 0.71 15.49 16.54
C ASP A 788 1.47 15.26 17.87
N PRO A 789 1.54 16.27 18.76
CA PRO A 789 2.22 16.15 20.04
C PRO A 789 1.71 14.97 20.89
N TYR A 790 2.64 14.21 21.43
CA TYR A 790 2.35 13.06 22.29
C TYR A 790 2.30 13.48 23.77
N VAL A 791 1.24 13.10 24.45
CA VAL A 791 1.00 13.49 25.83
C VAL A 791 1.35 12.37 26.80
N LEU A 792 2.17 12.67 27.79
CA LEU A 792 2.52 11.80 28.91
C LEU A 792 1.83 12.36 30.18
N ILE A 793 1.11 11.51 30.92
CA ILE A 793 0.57 11.89 32.24
C ILE A 793 1.64 11.57 33.28
N VAL A 794 2.20 12.60 33.90
CA VAL A 794 3.39 12.42 34.78
C VAL A 794 3.10 12.55 36.27
N GLU A 795 1.95 13.13 36.67
CA GLU A 795 1.46 13.22 38.05
C GLU A 795 -0.08 13.23 38.12
#